data_d02a2a9ffde4e290e5a3e1528bfc85b7
#
_entry.id   d02a2a9ffde4e290e5a3e1528bfc85b7
#
_cell.length_a   1.000
_cell.length_b   1.000
_cell.length_c   1.000
_cell.angle_alpha   90.00
_cell.angle_beta   90.00
_cell.angle_gamma   90.00
#
_symmetry.space_group_name_H-M   'P 1'
#
loop_
_entity.id
_entity.type
_entity.pdbx_description
1 polymer ?
#
loop_
_entity_poly.entity_id
_entity_poly.type
_entity_poly.pdbx_seq_one_letter_code
_entity_poly.pdbx_strand_id
1 'polypeptide(L)'
;MNNALPPADELVLVDRELARLDARRSQLLARRAWLLHVLHVPAAFPAPARATTGPVKDSTPRSAQNVLLTLGGVLLTIAALAFTLVSWGSMGIGGRAAVLAVVTSAALAVPVVLLRRGLGSTAEVVAALGLVLMVLDAYALHRVALPDTDGPAFAAVASAVLAGAWTAYGTALGGLRTPLPAAVVTAQLPLPLAVLAADGGPLALGWAALATAVVDLVVLLRARSAAVRGTAAVGTGVLGGWALLAGGGLSLSSPVPAGALLLACAAVALFVAVRAPRGGGWERVARAAVAASVVAGLAVTAAAGGVLRLALPGDWEVPGYVLCAVLLAAAPRTGTAAPRAVRTGLAGAGAGVLALGVLWALPPVPAALLGPLARTTPVWSGTHADRVLAWYPSTAPVVLLVAAAAFAVLPRLWSRCTALFLVWATLTALPLSLELPYVPTLALQLLTTATALALASRPGRLVRGLPAPGASDGEAAEQAAVAGDGNAPRWAGWGAVAAPAGSSGAVPPREVLGWSALGCGLVSAVGAVAVALDTRGATFAGLGVLLALFVAGAYFSEGARRTVAACAAVVVAAGLVSAAAATAELQGGHTALALLLVPAATALLGARLRRHPVALPVELTGAAVALLAVSTAATASRPAVLALVLALSGVIAAATAVRPERRPFASWTAGALFLLATWVRLAVWDVTTPEAYTLPVTVPALMIGVLRRRRDPGASSWAAYGPGLAATLVPSLFAAWMDPDWQRPLLLGIAALVVTLLGARSRLQALLVLGGTVLALDGLHELAPYVVQAVGALPRWLPPALAGLLLLAVGATYEQRLRDARRLRERLGRMR
;
A
#
# COMPACT_ATOMS: atom_id res chain seq x y z
N MET A 1 10.00 -58.09 -11.73
CA MET A 1 11.38 -57.88 -12.17
C MET A 1 11.59 -56.37 -12.16
N ASN A 2 12.31 -55.90 -11.14
CA ASN A 2 12.57 -54.46 -10.98
C ASN A 2 13.70 -54.06 -11.92
N ASN A 3 13.38 -53.30 -12.96
CA ASN A 3 14.37 -52.61 -13.78
C ASN A 3 14.85 -51.34 -13.03
N ALA A 4 15.57 -51.52 -11.94
CA ALA A 4 16.33 -50.43 -11.36
C ALA A 4 17.57 -50.20 -12.24
N LEU A 5 17.78 -48.94 -12.64
CA LEU A 5 18.97 -48.50 -13.36
C LEU A 5 20.23 -48.82 -12.52
N PRO A 6 21.39 -49.13 -13.15
CA PRO A 6 22.66 -49.23 -12.39
C PRO A 6 22.90 -47.95 -11.57
N PRO A 7 23.42 -48.06 -10.33
CA PRO A 7 23.57 -46.88 -9.44
C PRO A 7 24.40 -45.74 -10.05
N ALA A 8 25.33 -46.04 -10.97
CA ALA A 8 26.12 -45.03 -11.67
C ALA A 8 25.26 -44.21 -12.66
N ASP A 9 24.34 -44.87 -13.36
CA ASP A 9 23.46 -44.21 -14.32
C ASP A 9 22.36 -43.42 -13.59
N GLU A 10 21.90 -43.94 -12.46
CA GLU A 10 20.97 -43.20 -11.57
C GLU A 10 21.61 -41.92 -11.01
N LEU A 11 22.88 -41.96 -10.61
CA LEU A 11 23.63 -40.78 -10.14
C LEU A 11 23.74 -39.72 -11.23
N VAL A 12 24.05 -40.10 -12.48
CA VAL A 12 24.10 -39.14 -13.60
C VAL A 12 22.75 -38.49 -13.88
N LEU A 13 21.65 -39.22 -13.70
CA LEU A 13 20.30 -38.63 -13.84
C LEU A 13 19.96 -37.66 -12.73
N VAL A 14 20.31 -38.01 -11.48
CA VAL A 14 20.13 -37.14 -10.32
C VAL A 14 20.94 -35.85 -10.44
N ASP A 15 22.23 -35.97 -10.83
CA ASP A 15 23.09 -34.79 -11.04
C ASP A 15 22.59 -33.89 -12.17
N ARG A 16 22.04 -34.45 -13.24
CA ARG A 16 21.46 -33.69 -14.34
C ARG A 16 20.18 -32.96 -13.90
N GLU A 17 19.35 -33.56 -13.04
CA GLU A 17 18.16 -32.95 -12.48
C GLU A 17 18.49 -31.87 -11.47
N LEU A 18 19.51 -32.08 -10.63
CA LEU A 18 20.05 -31.05 -9.71
C LEU A 18 20.52 -29.81 -10.47
N ALA A 19 21.30 -30.01 -11.56
CA ALA A 19 21.75 -28.90 -12.39
C ALA A 19 20.60 -28.12 -13.03
N ARG A 20 19.50 -28.80 -13.43
CA ARG A 20 18.27 -28.13 -13.93
C ARG A 20 17.57 -27.32 -12.86
N LEU A 21 17.48 -27.87 -11.65
CA LEU A 21 16.87 -27.18 -10.50
C LEU A 21 17.66 -25.94 -10.10
N ASP A 22 18.98 -25.99 -10.11
CA ASP A 22 19.85 -24.85 -9.83
C ASP A 22 19.75 -23.77 -10.90
N ALA A 23 19.67 -24.13 -12.17
CA ALA A 23 19.42 -23.19 -13.26
C ALA A 23 18.03 -22.52 -13.12
N ARG A 24 17.00 -23.26 -12.72
CA ARG A 24 15.67 -22.72 -12.46
C ARG A 24 15.66 -21.80 -11.25
N ARG A 25 16.37 -22.16 -10.18
CA ARG A 25 16.54 -21.34 -8.99
C ARG A 25 17.20 -20.00 -9.31
N SER A 26 18.28 -20.01 -10.09
CA SER A 26 18.98 -18.78 -10.51
C SER A 26 18.08 -17.86 -11.34
N GLN A 27 17.27 -18.39 -12.26
CA GLN A 27 16.29 -17.63 -13.02
C GLN A 27 15.22 -16.97 -12.12
N LEU A 28 14.71 -17.72 -11.13
CA LEU A 28 13.72 -17.19 -10.19
C LEU A 28 14.31 -16.11 -9.27
N LEU A 29 15.57 -16.27 -8.85
CA LEU A 29 16.27 -15.25 -8.07
C LEU A 29 16.52 -13.98 -8.87
N ALA A 30 16.91 -14.10 -10.15
CA ALA A 30 17.04 -12.96 -11.05
C ALA A 30 15.70 -12.27 -11.28
N ARG A 31 14.62 -13.03 -11.48
CA ARG A 31 13.26 -12.47 -11.62
C ARG A 31 12.79 -11.77 -10.35
N ARG A 32 13.07 -12.35 -9.18
CA ARG A 32 12.77 -11.73 -7.88
C ARG A 32 13.55 -10.43 -7.69
N ALA A 33 14.84 -10.41 -8.03
CA ALA A 33 15.66 -9.20 -7.93
C ALA A 33 15.13 -8.09 -8.85
N TRP A 34 14.74 -8.43 -10.09
CA TRP A 34 14.11 -7.50 -11.02
C TRP A 34 12.77 -6.96 -10.49
N LEU A 35 11.90 -7.82 -9.96
CA LEU A 35 10.63 -7.40 -9.36
C LEU A 35 10.81 -6.49 -8.15
N LEU A 36 11.77 -6.80 -7.29
CA LEU A 36 12.12 -5.94 -6.17
C LEU A 36 12.65 -4.60 -6.63
N HIS A 37 13.46 -4.56 -7.69
CA HIS A 37 13.95 -3.32 -8.28
C HIS A 37 12.79 -2.47 -8.83
N VAL A 38 11.85 -3.07 -9.55
CA VAL A 38 10.66 -2.39 -10.10
C VAL A 38 9.73 -1.87 -9.00
N LEU A 39 9.55 -2.63 -7.92
CA LEU A 39 8.67 -2.26 -6.80
C LEU A 39 9.28 -1.22 -5.85
N HIS A 40 10.63 -1.13 -5.77
CA HIS A 40 11.33 -0.21 -4.87
C HIS A 40 11.88 1.03 -5.57
N VAL A 41 11.50 1.31 -6.82
CA VAL A 41 11.77 2.61 -7.45
C VAL A 41 10.78 3.62 -6.86
N PRO A 42 11.18 4.49 -5.91
CA PRO A 42 10.38 5.66 -5.58
C PRO A 42 10.30 6.49 -6.87
N ALA A 43 9.15 7.09 -7.12
CA ALA A 43 8.98 8.04 -8.21
C ALA A 43 9.85 9.27 -7.94
N ALA A 44 11.14 9.15 -8.20
CA ALA A 44 12.11 10.23 -8.20
C ALA A 44 12.14 10.80 -9.61
N PHE A 45 11.97 12.12 -9.69
CA PHE A 45 12.19 12.93 -10.88
C PHE A 45 13.46 12.49 -11.62
N PRO A 46 13.50 12.48 -12.96
CA PRO A 46 14.66 12.01 -13.70
C PRO A 46 15.84 12.97 -13.49
N ALA A 47 16.80 12.51 -12.69
CA ALA A 47 18.15 13.06 -12.74
C ALA A 47 18.79 12.61 -14.06
N PRO A 48 19.65 13.44 -14.69
CA PRO A 48 20.17 13.14 -16.01
C PRO A 48 21.00 11.85 -16.00
N ALA A 49 20.60 10.90 -16.83
CA ALA A 49 21.26 9.64 -17.01
C ALA A 49 22.72 9.88 -17.46
N ARG A 50 23.70 9.40 -16.68
CA ARG A 50 25.06 9.21 -17.17
C ARG A 50 24.99 8.19 -18.29
N ALA A 51 25.35 8.67 -19.49
CA ALA A 51 25.44 7.88 -20.69
C ALA A 51 26.42 6.73 -20.49
N THR A 52 25.91 5.50 -20.46
CA THR A 52 26.70 4.34 -20.85
C THR A 52 26.94 4.45 -22.34
N THR A 53 28.19 4.52 -22.75
CA THR A 53 28.65 4.50 -24.12
C THR A 53 28.25 3.19 -24.83
N GLY A 54 27.02 3.16 -25.37
CA GLY A 54 26.67 2.30 -26.47
C GLY A 54 27.30 2.91 -27.75
N PRO A 55 27.54 2.13 -28.81
CA PRO A 55 28.16 2.66 -30.02
C PRO A 55 27.36 3.84 -30.51
N VAL A 56 28.03 4.98 -30.63
CA VAL A 56 27.52 6.24 -31.18
C VAL A 56 26.95 5.92 -32.56
N LYS A 57 25.63 5.88 -32.69
CA LYS A 57 25.01 5.93 -34.01
C LYS A 57 25.34 7.32 -34.54
N ASP A 58 26.28 7.40 -35.46
CA ASP A 58 26.58 8.58 -36.19
C ASP A 58 25.25 9.21 -36.65
N SER A 59 25.03 10.45 -36.24
CA SER A 59 23.88 11.22 -36.66
C SER A 59 23.88 11.28 -38.19
N THR A 60 22.82 10.71 -38.81
CA THR A 60 22.71 10.78 -40.27
C THR A 60 22.81 12.25 -40.71
N PRO A 61 23.48 12.57 -41.83
CA PRO A 61 23.63 13.94 -42.29
C PRO A 61 22.31 14.74 -42.36
N ARG A 62 21.20 14.03 -42.56
CA ARG A 62 19.84 14.61 -42.55
C ARG A 62 19.36 15.05 -41.15
N SER A 63 19.81 14.46 -40.06
CA SER A 63 19.42 14.88 -38.71
C SER A 63 20.17 16.14 -38.27
N ALA A 64 21.46 16.25 -38.62
CA ALA A 64 22.26 17.45 -38.36
C ALA A 64 21.75 18.65 -39.16
N GLN A 65 21.37 18.45 -40.43
CA GLN A 65 20.78 19.48 -41.25
C GLN A 65 19.44 19.99 -40.71
N ASN A 66 18.58 19.09 -40.23
CA ASN A 66 17.29 19.48 -39.62
C ASN A 66 17.48 20.25 -38.32
N VAL A 67 18.44 19.86 -37.47
CA VAL A 67 18.77 20.60 -36.24
C VAL A 67 19.32 21.99 -36.54
N LEU A 68 20.23 22.11 -37.52
CA LEU A 68 20.78 23.42 -37.96
C LEU A 68 19.68 24.30 -38.54
N LEU A 69 18.78 23.76 -39.35
CA LEU A 69 17.67 24.51 -39.95
C LEU A 69 16.65 24.97 -38.92
N THR A 70 16.31 24.12 -37.95
CA THR A 70 15.38 24.48 -36.86
C THR A 70 16.03 25.54 -35.95
N LEU A 71 17.31 25.39 -35.60
CA LEU A 71 18.04 26.36 -34.79
C LEU A 71 18.17 27.70 -35.54
N GLY A 72 18.48 27.67 -36.83
CA GLY A 72 18.52 28.86 -37.67
C GLY A 72 17.16 29.56 -37.77
N GLY A 73 16.08 28.81 -37.91
CA GLY A 73 14.72 29.35 -37.92
C GLY A 73 14.32 29.99 -36.59
N VAL A 74 14.65 29.37 -35.47
CA VAL A 74 14.40 29.92 -34.13
C VAL A 74 15.22 31.21 -33.93
N LEU A 75 16.51 31.23 -34.30
CA LEU A 75 17.36 32.42 -34.18
C LEU A 75 16.84 33.56 -35.07
N LEU A 76 16.37 33.24 -36.26
CA LEU A 76 15.80 34.27 -37.18
C LEU A 76 14.46 34.81 -36.61
N THR A 77 13.66 33.96 -35.99
CA THR A 77 12.41 34.37 -35.31
C THR A 77 12.73 35.29 -34.13
N ILE A 78 13.72 34.95 -33.31
CA ILE A 78 14.19 35.78 -32.19
C ILE A 78 14.75 37.13 -32.74
N ALA A 79 15.52 37.09 -33.80
CA ALA A 79 16.05 38.30 -34.43
C ALA A 79 14.93 39.19 -34.99
N ALA A 80 13.90 38.62 -35.62
CA ALA A 80 12.73 39.36 -36.11
C ALA A 80 11.93 39.97 -34.95
N LEU A 81 11.76 39.21 -33.83
CA LEU A 81 11.16 39.72 -32.60
C LEU A 81 11.98 40.85 -31.98
N ALA A 82 13.29 40.69 -31.85
CA ALA A 82 14.21 41.73 -31.36
C ALA A 82 14.21 42.96 -32.23
N PHE A 83 14.23 42.78 -33.56
CA PHE A 83 14.14 43.89 -34.53
C PHE A 83 12.82 44.65 -34.37
N THR A 84 11.69 43.92 -34.24
CA THR A 84 10.35 44.53 -34.06
C THR A 84 10.26 45.30 -32.74
N LEU A 85 10.92 44.80 -31.66
CA LEU A 85 10.88 45.45 -30.36
C LEU A 85 11.86 46.64 -30.22
N VAL A 86 13.05 46.55 -30.84
CA VAL A 86 14.15 47.53 -30.67
C VAL A 86 14.10 48.63 -31.72
N SER A 87 13.79 48.32 -32.98
CA SER A 87 13.75 49.31 -34.07
C SER A 87 12.50 50.21 -34.04
N TRP A 88 11.57 49.96 -33.11
CA TRP A 88 10.35 50.77 -33.00
C TRP A 88 10.57 52.23 -32.60
N GLY A 89 11.77 52.57 -32.08
CA GLY A 89 12.06 53.92 -31.60
C GLY A 89 12.48 54.96 -32.69
N SER A 90 13.01 54.49 -33.84
CA SER A 90 13.67 55.42 -34.81
C SER A 90 12.98 55.62 -36.14
N MET A 91 11.94 54.85 -36.52
CA MET A 91 11.24 54.97 -37.79
C MET A 91 9.78 55.45 -37.64
N GLY A 92 9.29 56.28 -38.51
CA GLY A 92 7.89 56.73 -38.56
C GLY A 92 6.93 55.54 -38.81
N ILE A 93 5.67 55.72 -38.44
CA ILE A 93 4.61 54.65 -38.41
C ILE A 93 4.49 53.97 -39.79
N GLY A 94 4.47 54.75 -40.90
CA GLY A 94 4.32 54.20 -42.22
C GLY A 94 5.55 53.41 -42.73
N GLY A 95 6.78 53.81 -42.36
CA GLY A 95 8.00 53.10 -42.72
C GLY A 95 8.08 51.71 -42.07
N ARG A 96 7.63 51.59 -40.83
CA ARG A 96 7.60 50.30 -40.09
C ARG A 96 6.59 49.33 -40.70
N ALA A 97 5.39 49.80 -41.05
CA ALA A 97 4.38 48.95 -41.67
C ALA A 97 4.84 48.43 -43.05
N ALA A 98 5.50 49.29 -43.82
CA ALA A 98 6.01 48.91 -45.12
C ALA A 98 7.13 47.85 -45.05
N VAL A 99 8.07 47.98 -44.10
CA VAL A 99 9.15 47.00 -43.91
C VAL A 99 8.59 45.66 -43.45
N LEU A 100 7.68 45.65 -42.49
CA LEU A 100 7.02 44.43 -42.04
C LEU A 100 6.26 43.74 -43.16
N ALA A 101 5.44 44.48 -43.91
CA ALA A 101 4.67 43.93 -45.05
C ALA A 101 5.58 43.32 -46.12
N VAL A 102 6.71 43.97 -46.44
CA VAL A 102 7.67 43.45 -47.41
C VAL A 102 8.34 42.18 -46.93
N VAL A 103 8.81 42.14 -45.67
CA VAL A 103 9.48 40.98 -45.08
C VAL A 103 8.49 39.79 -44.97
N THR A 104 7.25 40.03 -44.52
CA THR A 104 6.22 39.01 -44.45
C THR A 104 5.82 38.47 -45.82
N SER A 105 5.63 39.37 -46.80
CA SER A 105 5.34 38.98 -48.18
C SER A 105 6.46 38.15 -48.81
N ALA A 106 7.73 38.53 -48.58
CA ALA A 106 8.88 37.76 -49.03
C ALA A 106 8.94 36.37 -48.31
N ALA A 107 8.74 36.31 -46.99
CA ALA A 107 8.72 35.06 -46.26
C ALA A 107 7.61 34.11 -46.70
N LEU A 108 6.47 34.62 -47.19
CA LEU A 108 5.39 33.82 -47.77
C LEU A 108 5.60 33.43 -49.22
N ALA A 109 6.32 34.24 -49.99
CA ALA A 109 6.61 33.98 -51.41
C ALA A 109 7.81 33.02 -51.64
N VAL A 110 8.86 33.11 -50.78
CA VAL A 110 10.07 32.28 -50.87
C VAL A 110 9.77 30.77 -50.82
N PRO A 111 8.87 30.24 -49.99
CA PRO A 111 8.51 28.84 -50.00
C PRO A 111 7.99 28.30 -51.31
N VAL A 112 7.31 29.12 -52.11
CA VAL A 112 6.84 28.76 -53.47
C VAL A 112 8.02 28.42 -54.38
N VAL A 113 9.06 29.25 -54.33
CA VAL A 113 10.28 29.03 -55.14
C VAL A 113 11.08 27.85 -54.62
N LEU A 114 11.19 27.70 -53.28
CA LEU A 114 11.93 26.60 -52.65
C LEU A 114 11.29 25.25 -52.94
N LEU A 115 9.95 25.16 -52.92
CA LEU A 115 9.22 23.93 -53.28
C LEU A 115 9.47 23.56 -54.75
N ARG A 116 9.48 24.53 -55.67
CA ARG A 116 9.81 24.26 -57.07
C ARG A 116 11.22 23.75 -57.27
N ARG A 117 12.14 24.12 -56.37
CA ARG A 117 13.55 23.62 -56.39
C ARG A 117 13.73 22.32 -55.59
N GLY A 118 12.69 21.69 -55.05
CA GLY A 118 12.74 20.45 -54.31
C GLY A 118 13.26 20.58 -52.85
N LEU A 119 13.42 21.80 -52.31
CA LEU A 119 13.95 22.11 -51.00
C LEU A 119 12.80 22.15 -49.95
N GLY A 120 12.12 21.03 -49.73
CA GLY A 120 10.90 20.95 -48.90
C GLY A 120 11.11 21.35 -47.45
N SER A 121 12.20 20.91 -46.81
CA SER A 121 12.46 21.20 -45.38
C SER A 121 12.78 22.69 -45.13
N THR A 122 13.50 23.32 -46.02
CA THR A 122 13.79 24.77 -45.95
C THR A 122 12.53 25.59 -46.22
N ALA A 123 11.72 25.17 -47.19
CA ALA A 123 10.44 25.81 -47.49
C ALA A 123 9.50 25.79 -46.30
N GLU A 124 9.49 24.66 -45.52
CA GLU A 124 8.67 24.50 -44.32
C GLU A 124 9.05 25.50 -43.22
N VAL A 125 10.37 25.66 -42.96
CA VAL A 125 10.88 26.59 -41.93
C VAL A 125 10.59 28.05 -42.31
N VAL A 126 10.80 28.42 -43.57
CA VAL A 126 10.52 29.80 -44.05
C VAL A 126 9.01 30.05 -44.03
N ALA A 127 8.20 29.08 -44.40
CA ALA A 127 6.73 29.22 -44.33
C ALA A 127 6.30 29.42 -42.86
N ALA A 128 6.82 28.61 -41.92
CA ALA A 128 6.50 28.76 -40.49
C ALA A 128 6.88 30.17 -39.97
N LEU A 129 8.06 30.68 -40.38
CA LEU A 129 8.46 32.06 -40.07
C LEU A 129 7.46 33.08 -40.65
N GLY A 130 7.01 32.89 -41.88
CA GLY A 130 6.01 33.77 -42.51
C GLY A 130 4.67 33.80 -41.76
N LEU A 131 4.22 32.64 -41.26
CA LEU A 131 3.02 32.55 -40.43
C LEU A 131 3.15 33.33 -39.12
N VAL A 132 4.32 33.21 -38.43
CA VAL A 132 4.60 33.98 -37.21
C VAL A 132 4.62 35.49 -37.49
N LEU A 133 5.24 35.91 -38.61
CA LEU A 133 5.27 37.32 -39.02
C LEU A 133 3.85 37.87 -39.27
N MET A 134 2.94 37.10 -39.86
CA MET A 134 1.55 37.52 -40.05
C MET A 134 0.83 37.79 -38.70
N VAL A 135 1.12 37.01 -37.63
CA VAL A 135 0.59 37.28 -36.29
C VAL A 135 1.17 38.59 -35.74
N LEU A 136 2.48 38.83 -35.96
CA LEU A 136 3.13 40.06 -35.50
C LEU A 136 2.59 41.28 -36.28
N ASP A 137 2.31 41.12 -37.58
CA ASP A 137 1.69 42.16 -38.41
C ASP A 137 0.27 42.51 -37.92
N ALA A 138 -0.52 41.51 -37.60
CA ALA A 138 -1.84 41.72 -37.00
C ALA A 138 -1.77 42.44 -35.63
N TYR A 139 -0.79 42.07 -34.79
CA TYR A 139 -0.55 42.76 -33.53
C TYR A 139 -0.10 44.19 -33.72
N ALA A 140 0.81 44.43 -34.67
CA ALA A 140 1.28 45.78 -35.03
C ALA A 140 0.15 46.65 -35.60
N LEU A 141 -0.71 46.09 -36.43
CA LEU A 141 -1.89 46.76 -36.97
C LEU A 141 -2.83 47.26 -35.87
N HIS A 142 -3.14 46.39 -34.90
CA HIS A 142 -3.95 46.76 -33.75
C HIS A 142 -3.32 47.91 -32.96
N ARG A 143 -2.03 47.79 -32.60
CA ARG A 143 -1.34 48.76 -31.74
C ARG A 143 -1.12 50.13 -32.39
N VAL A 144 -0.99 50.16 -33.72
CA VAL A 144 -0.60 51.39 -34.45
C VAL A 144 -1.75 52.03 -35.19
N ALA A 145 -2.58 51.26 -35.91
CA ALA A 145 -3.64 51.79 -36.75
C ALA A 145 -5.01 51.78 -36.13
N LEU A 146 -5.22 50.90 -35.12
CA LEU A 146 -6.52 50.68 -34.47
C LEU A 146 -6.41 50.64 -32.93
N PRO A 147 -5.71 51.61 -32.28
CA PRO A 147 -5.49 51.58 -30.84
C PRO A 147 -6.74 51.66 -29.99
N ASP A 148 -7.81 52.29 -30.52
CA ASP A 148 -9.08 52.51 -29.82
C ASP A 148 -10.06 51.36 -30.01
N THR A 149 -9.68 50.28 -30.71
CA THR A 149 -10.55 49.11 -30.86
C THR A 149 -10.39 48.20 -29.70
N ASP A 150 -11.51 47.60 -29.26
CA ASP A 150 -11.46 46.57 -28.22
C ASP A 150 -10.52 45.41 -28.59
N GLY A 151 -9.56 45.09 -27.68
CA GLY A 151 -8.53 44.11 -27.92
C GLY A 151 -9.05 42.70 -28.23
N PRO A 152 -9.95 42.15 -27.42
CA PRO A 152 -10.62 40.88 -27.66
C PRO A 152 -11.37 40.83 -29.00
N ALA A 153 -12.14 41.90 -29.34
CA ALA A 153 -12.85 41.98 -30.61
C ALA A 153 -11.92 41.97 -31.82
N PHE A 154 -10.88 42.78 -31.78
CA PHE A 154 -9.84 42.75 -32.80
C PHE A 154 -9.19 41.36 -32.93
N ALA A 155 -8.80 40.75 -31.82
CA ALA A 155 -8.15 39.44 -31.81
C ALA A 155 -9.05 38.32 -32.35
N ALA A 156 -10.38 38.42 -32.12
CA ALA A 156 -11.37 37.50 -32.69
C ALA A 156 -11.40 37.57 -34.20
N VAL A 157 -11.49 38.80 -34.76
CA VAL A 157 -11.51 39.02 -36.20
C VAL A 157 -10.17 38.66 -36.84
N ALA A 158 -9.07 39.09 -36.22
CA ALA A 158 -7.71 38.80 -36.74
C ALA A 158 -7.42 37.31 -36.78
N SER A 159 -7.77 36.56 -35.72
CA SER A 159 -7.58 35.11 -35.70
C SER A 159 -8.45 34.39 -36.74
N ALA A 160 -9.68 34.84 -36.98
CA ALA A 160 -10.52 34.32 -38.06
C ALA A 160 -9.91 34.54 -39.45
N VAL A 161 -9.44 35.78 -39.72
CA VAL A 161 -8.78 36.14 -40.99
C VAL A 161 -7.49 35.35 -41.19
N LEU A 162 -6.66 35.21 -40.13
CA LEU A 162 -5.41 34.42 -40.19
C LEU A 162 -5.71 32.95 -40.43
N ALA A 163 -6.69 32.35 -39.76
CA ALA A 163 -7.09 30.97 -39.98
C ALA A 163 -7.57 30.73 -41.44
N GLY A 164 -8.35 31.64 -41.97
CA GLY A 164 -8.76 31.62 -43.37
C GLY A 164 -7.59 31.73 -44.35
N ALA A 165 -6.71 32.72 -44.15
CA ALA A 165 -5.54 32.97 -44.99
C ALA A 165 -4.59 31.75 -44.95
N TRP A 166 -4.32 31.18 -43.78
CA TRP A 166 -3.45 30.00 -43.63
C TRP A 166 -4.06 28.75 -44.24
N THR A 167 -5.37 28.59 -44.16
CA THR A 167 -6.11 27.52 -44.87
C THR A 167 -5.95 27.67 -46.40
N ALA A 168 -6.16 28.86 -46.92
CA ALA A 168 -5.97 29.14 -48.34
C ALA A 168 -4.51 28.88 -48.79
N TYR A 169 -3.54 29.38 -48.01
CA TYR A 169 -2.12 29.19 -48.27
C TYR A 169 -1.69 27.73 -48.23
N GLY A 170 -2.17 26.98 -47.23
CA GLY A 170 -1.86 25.56 -47.09
C GLY A 170 -2.51 24.66 -48.13
N THR A 171 -3.71 25.05 -48.62
CA THR A 171 -4.39 24.32 -49.69
C THR A 171 -3.79 24.62 -51.05
N ALA A 172 -3.35 25.86 -51.26
CA ALA A 172 -2.67 26.27 -52.49
C ALA A 172 -1.27 25.62 -52.61
N LEU A 173 -0.55 25.53 -51.50
CA LEU A 173 0.79 24.93 -51.42
C LEU A 173 0.77 23.56 -50.73
N GLY A 174 0.15 22.57 -51.37
CA GLY A 174 -0.05 21.21 -50.76
C GLY A 174 1.24 20.48 -50.38
N GLY A 175 2.42 21.00 -50.72
CA GLY A 175 3.74 20.48 -50.31
C GLY A 175 4.15 20.88 -48.87
N LEU A 176 3.49 21.89 -48.26
CA LEU A 176 3.77 22.36 -46.91
C LEU A 176 2.89 21.63 -45.88
N ARG A 177 3.50 21.24 -44.76
CA ARG A 177 2.81 20.49 -43.69
C ARG A 177 2.32 21.36 -42.53
N THR A 178 2.99 22.53 -42.27
CA THR A 178 2.71 23.42 -41.12
C THR A 178 1.48 24.31 -41.28
N PRO A 179 1.14 24.90 -42.47
CA PRO A 179 0.09 25.92 -42.54
C PRO A 179 -1.31 25.40 -42.14
N LEU A 180 -1.68 24.19 -42.57
CA LEU A 180 -2.99 23.64 -42.27
C LEU A 180 -3.21 23.31 -40.78
N PRO A 181 -2.26 22.63 -40.09
CA PRO A 181 -2.36 22.47 -38.62
C PRO A 181 -2.40 23.80 -37.86
N ALA A 182 -1.58 24.77 -38.28
CA ALA A 182 -1.56 26.11 -37.69
C ALA A 182 -2.90 26.83 -37.90
N ALA A 183 -3.52 26.73 -39.08
CA ALA A 183 -4.85 27.26 -39.36
C ALA A 183 -5.92 26.67 -38.41
N VAL A 184 -5.87 25.35 -38.14
CA VAL A 184 -6.80 24.72 -37.19
C VAL A 184 -6.61 25.25 -35.76
N VAL A 185 -5.34 25.40 -35.33
CA VAL A 185 -5.08 25.95 -33.99
C VAL A 185 -5.59 27.38 -33.87
N THR A 186 -5.34 28.22 -34.90
CA THR A 186 -5.79 29.62 -34.90
C THR A 186 -7.33 29.74 -35.00
N ALA A 187 -7.98 28.84 -35.73
CA ALA A 187 -9.42 28.77 -35.86
C ALA A 187 -10.16 28.47 -34.56
N GLN A 188 -9.46 28.03 -33.50
CA GLN A 188 -10.03 27.81 -32.18
C GLN A 188 -10.29 29.10 -31.39
N LEU A 189 -9.64 30.22 -31.79
CA LEU A 189 -9.66 31.47 -31.04
C LEU A 189 -10.87 32.38 -31.34
N PRO A 190 -11.41 32.49 -32.57
CA PRO A 190 -12.38 33.50 -32.94
C PRO A 190 -13.65 33.51 -32.09
N LEU A 191 -14.30 32.35 -31.89
CA LEU A 191 -15.54 32.26 -31.13
C LEU A 191 -15.39 32.59 -29.66
N PRO A 192 -14.42 32.00 -28.94
CA PRO A 192 -14.20 32.36 -27.52
C PRO A 192 -13.83 33.83 -27.33
N LEU A 193 -12.99 34.39 -28.21
CA LEU A 193 -12.59 35.82 -28.16
C LEU A 193 -13.73 36.75 -28.49
N ALA A 194 -14.60 36.38 -29.41
CA ALA A 194 -15.80 37.19 -29.74
C ALA A 194 -16.78 37.22 -28.53
N VAL A 195 -16.94 36.11 -27.80
CA VAL A 195 -17.73 36.08 -26.58
C VAL A 195 -17.10 36.91 -25.47
N LEU A 196 -15.77 36.92 -25.35
CA LEU A 196 -15.08 37.80 -24.39
C LEU A 196 -15.22 39.27 -24.77
N ALA A 197 -15.16 39.61 -26.04
CA ALA A 197 -15.38 40.97 -26.54
C ALA A 197 -16.79 41.49 -26.31
N ALA A 198 -17.77 40.57 -26.22
CA ALA A 198 -19.16 40.88 -25.92
C ALA A 198 -19.49 40.82 -24.40
N ASP A 199 -18.47 40.81 -23.56
CA ASP A 199 -18.63 40.62 -22.10
C ASP A 199 -19.47 39.41 -21.73
N GLY A 200 -19.40 38.38 -22.56
CA GLY A 200 -20.19 37.16 -22.42
C GLY A 200 -19.78 36.37 -21.18
N GLY A 201 -20.79 35.93 -20.41
CA GLY A 201 -20.57 35.14 -19.19
C GLY A 201 -20.00 33.73 -19.46
N PRO A 202 -19.62 32.99 -18.42
CA PRO A 202 -18.98 31.69 -18.52
C PRO A 202 -19.86 30.65 -19.26
N LEU A 203 -21.19 30.81 -19.28
CA LEU A 203 -22.08 29.93 -20.06
C LEU A 203 -21.88 30.15 -21.55
N ALA A 204 -21.83 31.45 -22.01
CA ALA A 204 -21.59 31.76 -23.40
C ALA A 204 -20.22 31.28 -23.88
N LEU A 205 -19.17 31.39 -23.05
CA LEU A 205 -17.86 30.82 -23.32
C LEU A 205 -17.92 29.28 -23.42
N GLY A 206 -18.71 28.62 -22.61
CA GLY A 206 -18.93 27.16 -22.70
C GLY A 206 -19.58 26.78 -24.05
N TRP A 207 -20.56 27.53 -24.53
CA TRP A 207 -21.19 27.32 -25.82
C TRP A 207 -20.23 27.63 -26.99
N ALA A 208 -19.44 28.69 -26.89
CA ALA A 208 -18.42 29.01 -27.89
C ALA A 208 -17.34 27.91 -27.99
N ALA A 209 -16.86 27.39 -26.85
CA ALA A 209 -15.93 26.27 -26.82
C ALA A 209 -16.53 25.01 -27.42
N LEU A 210 -17.79 24.67 -27.11
CA LEU A 210 -18.47 23.52 -27.70
C LEU A 210 -18.67 23.70 -29.23
N ALA A 211 -19.06 24.87 -29.68
CA ALA A 211 -19.23 25.16 -31.11
C ALA A 211 -17.89 25.01 -31.87
N THR A 212 -16.80 25.51 -31.28
CA THR A 212 -15.44 25.36 -31.86
C THR A 212 -15.02 23.88 -31.84
N ALA A 213 -15.29 23.13 -30.77
CA ALA A 213 -15.00 21.69 -30.70
C ALA A 213 -15.80 20.90 -31.78
N VAL A 214 -17.02 21.30 -32.10
CA VAL A 214 -17.81 20.69 -33.18
C VAL A 214 -17.20 21.00 -34.55
N VAL A 215 -16.67 22.21 -34.77
CA VAL A 215 -15.96 22.57 -36.02
C VAL A 215 -14.68 21.69 -36.10
N ASP A 216 -13.90 21.60 -35.06
CA ASP A 216 -12.71 20.72 -35.00
C ASP A 216 -13.09 19.25 -35.27
N LEU A 217 -14.20 18.77 -34.74
CA LEU A 217 -14.68 17.42 -35.01
C LEU A 217 -15.02 17.20 -36.48
N VAL A 218 -15.64 18.18 -37.14
CA VAL A 218 -15.89 18.13 -38.59
C VAL A 218 -14.59 18.10 -39.37
N VAL A 219 -13.59 18.91 -38.99
CA VAL A 219 -12.24 18.87 -39.57
C VAL A 219 -11.58 17.52 -39.35
N LEU A 220 -11.65 16.95 -38.14
CA LEU A 220 -11.12 15.63 -37.80
C LEU A 220 -11.71 14.53 -38.71
N LEU A 221 -13.00 14.60 -39.00
CA LEU A 221 -13.70 13.59 -39.81
C LEU A 221 -13.41 13.73 -41.33
N ARG A 222 -13.11 14.96 -41.81
CA ARG A 222 -12.93 15.23 -43.25
C ARG A 222 -11.47 15.35 -43.68
N ALA A 223 -10.56 15.69 -42.76
CA ALA A 223 -9.16 15.91 -43.11
C ALA A 223 -8.44 14.63 -43.55
N ARG A 224 -7.64 14.73 -44.59
CA ARG A 224 -6.80 13.62 -45.09
C ARG A 224 -5.43 13.59 -44.42
N SER A 225 -4.88 14.72 -43.98
CA SER A 225 -3.60 14.84 -43.33
C SER A 225 -3.64 14.34 -41.90
N ALA A 226 -2.69 13.48 -41.53
CA ALA A 226 -2.57 12.96 -40.15
C ALA A 226 -2.26 14.09 -39.12
N ALA A 227 -1.48 15.10 -39.53
CA ALA A 227 -1.15 16.25 -38.68
C ALA A 227 -2.41 17.10 -38.40
N VAL A 228 -3.19 17.41 -39.41
CA VAL A 228 -4.45 18.19 -39.26
C VAL A 228 -5.46 17.41 -38.41
N ARG A 229 -5.58 16.09 -38.62
CA ARG A 229 -6.42 15.26 -37.76
C ARG A 229 -5.95 15.25 -36.31
N GLY A 230 -4.65 15.20 -36.10
CA GLY A 230 -4.07 15.22 -34.73
C GLY A 230 -4.38 16.53 -34.01
N THR A 231 -4.17 17.69 -34.67
CA THR A 231 -4.47 19.01 -34.10
C THR A 231 -5.96 19.20 -33.84
N ALA A 232 -6.81 18.82 -34.79
CA ALA A 232 -8.27 18.87 -34.60
C ALA A 232 -8.76 17.94 -33.48
N ALA A 233 -8.16 16.72 -33.32
CA ALA A 233 -8.49 15.82 -32.22
C ALA A 233 -8.14 16.42 -30.85
N VAL A 234 -6.97 17.04 -30.74
CA VAL A 234 -6.54 17.76 -29.53
C VAL A 234 -7.49 18.93 -29.24
N GLY A 235 -7.77 19.75 -30.24
CA GLY A 235 -8.72 20.89 -30.15
C GLY A 235 -10.11 20.43 -29.66
N THR A 236 -10.68 19.42 -30.32
CA THR A 236 -11.98 18.84 -29.89
C THR A 236 -11.92 18.38 -28.43
N GLY A 237 -10.81 17.72 -27.99
CA GLY A 237 -10.66 17.24 -26.62
C GLY A 237 -10.53 18.37 -25.61
N VAL A 238 -9.71 19.39 -25.89
CA VAL A 238 -9.46 20.51 -24.98
C VAL A 238 -10.70 21.41 -24.85
N LEU A 239 -11.26 21.85 -25.98
CA LEU A 239 -12.43 22.75 -25.98
C LEU A 239 -13.70 22.05 -25.53
N GLY A 240 -13.92 20.79 -25.93
CA GLY A 240 -15.02 19.98 -25.44
C GLY A 240 -14.88 19.69 -23.94
N GLY A 241 -13.67 19.40 -23.45
CA GLY A 241 -13.37 19.27 -22.02
C GLY A 241 -13.60 20.55 -21.24
N TRP A 242 -13.22 21.70 -21.78
CA TRP A 242 -13.51 23.01 -21.20
C TRP A 242 -15.03 23.29 -21.10
N ALA A 243 -15.78 23.03 -22.17
CA ALA A 243 -17.23 23.18 -22.18
C ALA A 243 -17.91 22.30 -21.13
N LEU A 244 -17.42 21.06 -20.93
CA LEU A 244 -17.90 20.17 -19.89
C LEU A 244 -17.60 20.68 -18.47
N LEU A 245 -16.36 21.16 -18.23
CA LEU A 245 -15.97 21.73 -16.94
C LEU A 245 -16.79 22.99 -16.62
N ALA A 246 -16.96 23.90 -17.61
CA ALA A 246 -17.79 25.08 -17.45
C ALA A 246 -19.25 24.69 -17.18
N GLY A 247 -19.82 23.79 -17.96
CA GLY A 247 -21.20 23.30 -17.76
C GLY A 247 -21.35 22.58 -16.40
N GLY A 248 -20.38 21.76 -16.00
CA GLY A 248 -20.37 21.08 -14.70
C GLY A 248 -20.31 22.06 -13.53
N GLY A 249 -19.42 23.06 -13.58
CA GLY A 249 -19.34 24.11 -12.56
C GLY A 249 -20.63 24.97 -12.50
N LEU A 250 -21.15 25.38 -13.65
CA LEU A 250 -22.39 26.15 -13.73
C LEU A 250 -23.64 25.37 -13.35
N SER A 251 -23.60 24.02 -13.43
CA SER A 251 -24.72 23.19 -12.96
C SER A 251 -24.99 23.34 -11.46
N LEU A 252 -24.01 23.82 -10.69
CA LEU A 252 -24.16 24.12 -9.27
C LEU A 252 -24.87 25.44 -8.97
N SER A 253 -24.74 26.44 -9.83
CA SER A 253 -25.32 27.79 -9.66
C SER A 253 -26.53 28.07 -10.56
N SER A 254 -26.52 27.60 -11.79
CA SER A 254 -27.55 27.80 -12.81
C SER A 254 -27.85 26.50 -13.58
N PRO A 255 -28.54 25.52 -12.96
CA PRO A 255 -28.64 24.16 -13.48
C PRO A 255 -29.39 24.02 -14.79
N VAL A 256 -30.45 24.80 -15.03
CA VAL A 256 -31.26 24.68 -16.27
C VAL A 256 -30.48 25.10 -17.52
N PRO A 257 -29.87 26.30 -17.59
CA PRO A 257 -29.09 26.67 -18.76
C PRO A 257 -27.78 25.84 -18.89
N ALA A 258 -27.13 25.47 -17.78
CA ALA A 258 -25.99 24.59 -17.79
C ALA A 258 -26.35 23.17 -18.25
N GLY A 259 -27.54 22.70 -17.89
CA GLY A 259 -28.05 21.38 -18.31
C GLY A 259 -28.17 21.28 -19.83
N ALA A 260 -28.61 22.33 -20.50
CA ALA A 260 -28.70 22.39 -21.96
C ALA A 260 -27.29 22.26 -22.61
N LEU A 261 -26.29 22.96 -22.08
CA LEU A 261 -24.88 22.83 -22.54
C LEU A 261 -24.33 21.41 -22.30
N LEU A 262 -24.55 20.83 -21.13
CA LEU A 262 -24.09 19.48 -20.79
C LEU A 262 -24.75 18.41 -21.66
N LEU A 263 -26.05 18.53 -21.97
CA LEU A 263 -26.74 17.62 -22.90
C LEU A 263 -26.22 17.75 -24.32
N ALA A 264 -25.89 18.97 -24.79
CA ALA A 264 -25.25 19.18 -26.07
C ALA A 264 -23.84 18.55 -26.10
N CYS A 265 -23.04 18.72 -25.05
CA CYS A 265 -21.74 18.02 -24.90
C CYS A 265 -21.91 16.49 -24.93
N ALA A 266 -22.91 15.96 -24.22
CA ALA A 266 -23.21 14.54 -24.21
C ALA A 266 -23.59 14.02 -25.60
N ALA A 267 -24.40 14.77 -26.35
CA ALA A 267 -24.77 14.42 -27.71
C ALA A 267 -23.57 14.36 -28.66
N VAL A 268 -22.66 15.33 -28.58
CA VAL A 268 -21.41 15.36 -29.36
C VAL A 268 -20.52 14.18 -28.98
N ALA A 269 -20.32 13.92 -27.71
CA ALA A 269 -19.50 12.81 -27.23
C ALA A 269 -20.09 11.46 -27.63
N LEU A 270 -21.41 11.28 -27.57
CA LEU A 270 -22.08 10.07 -27.99
C LEU A 270 -21.99 9.88 -29.52
N PHE A 271 -22.13 10.98 -30.29
CA PHE A 271 -21.91 10.96 -31.75
C PHE A 271 -20.50 10.45 -32.09
N VAL A 272 -19.45 10.95 -31.42
CA VAL A 272 -18.08 10.49 -31.58
C VAL A 272 -17.96 8.99 -31.26
N ALA A 273 -18.56 8.54 -30.15
CA ALA A 273 -18.51 7.13 -29.72
C ALA A 273 -19.18 6.19 -30.73
N VAL A 274 -20.31 6.60 -31.32
CA VAL A 274 -21.05 5.77 -32.29
C VAL A 274 -20.37 5.77 -33.67
N ARG A 275 -19.74 6.90 -34.07
CA ARG A 275 -19.06 7.05 -35.36
C ARG A 275 -17.64 6.50 -35.37
N ALA A 276 -17.13 6.05 -34.24
CA ALA A 276 -15.80 5.48 -34.15
C ALA A 276 -15.64 4.31 -35.16
N PRO A 277 -14.59 4.31 -36.02
CA PRO A 277 -14.44 3.32 -37.08
C PRO A 277 -14.35 1.89 -36.52
N ARG A 278 -15.09 0.96 -37.16
CA ARG A 278 -15.14 -0.46 -36.78
C ARG A 278 -14.01 -1.31 -37.38
N GLY A 279 -13.02 -0.72 -38.08
CA GLY A 279 -11.97 -1.42 -38.81
C GLY A 279 -10.57 -0.91 -38.48
N GLY A 280 -9.60 -1.83 -38.30
CA GLY A 280 -8.16 -1.61 -38.32
C GLY A 280 -7.58 -0.69 -37.23
N GLY A 281 -7.02 -1.23 -36.16
CA GLY A 281 -6.45 -0.46 -35.04
C GLY A 281 -7.28 -0.53 -33.75
N TRP A 282 -7.89 -1.66 -33.52
CA TRP A 282 -8.99 -1.94 -32.58
C TRP A 282 -8.87 -1.33 -31.18
N GLU A 283 -7.73 -1.43 -30.53
CA GLU A 283 -7.68 -1.07 -29.13
C GLU A 283 -7.75 0.44 -28.84
N ARG A 284 -7.11 1.27 -29.67
CA ARG A 284 -7.11 2.74 -29.46
C ARG A 284 -8.46 3.33 -29.77
N VAL A 285 -9.09 2.89 -30.87
CA VAL A 285 -10.40 3.39 -31.29
C VAL A 285 -11.49 2.95 -30.33
N ALA A 286 -11.45 1.68 -29.87
CA ALA A 286 -12.38 1.17 -28.86
C ALA A 286 -12.24 1.93 -27.53
N ARG A 287 -11.02 2.22 -27.08
CA ARG A 287 -10.77 3.02 -25.87
C ARG A 287 -11.30 4.45 -26.02
N ALA A 288 -11.09 5.09 -27.18
CA ALA A 288 -11.63 6.43 -27.43
C ALA A 288 -13.18 6.45 -27.41
N ALA A 289 -13.82 5.44 -27.99
CA ALA A 289 -15.27 5.32 -27.98
C ALA A 289 -15.82 5.10 -26.56
N VAL A 290 -15.15 4.27 -25.74
CA VAL A 290 -15.51 4.09 -24.33
C VAL A 290 -15.33 5.39 -23.57
N ALA A 291 -14.19 6.11 -23.72
CA ALA A 291 -13.94 7.38 -23.07
C ALA A 291 -14.99 8.44 -23.43
N ALA A 292 -15.32 8.59 -24.72
CA ALA A 292 -16.38 9.49 -25.15
C ALA A 292 -17.74 9.15 -24.55
N SER A 293 -18.05 7.85 -24.43
CA SER A 293 -19.29 7.40 -23.80
C SER A 293 -19.30 7.64 -22.28
N VAL A 294 -18.17 7.52 -21.59
CA VAL A 294 -18.03 7.92 -20.17
C VAL A 294 -18.32 9.41 -20.03
N VAL A 295 -17.71 10.25 -20.87
CA VAL A 295 -17.94 11.70 -20.88
C VAL A 295 -19.40 12.03 -21.11
N ALA A 296 -20.06 11.37 -22.07
CA ALA A 296 -21.49 11.54 -22.31
C ALA A 296 -22.34 11.17 -21.07
N GLY A 297 -22.03 10.04 -20.43
CA GLY A 297 -22.72 9.60 -19.23
C GLY A 297 -22.56 10.59 -18.05
N LEU A 298 -21.34 11.10 -17.82
CA LEU A 298 -21.08 12.10 -16.78
C LEU A 298 -21.82 13.42 -17.07
N ALA A 299 -21.84 13.88 -18.32
CA ALA A 299 -22.58 15.08 -18.70
C ALA A 299 -24.08 14.93 -18.51
N VAL A 300 -24.66 13.77 -18.85
CA VAL A 300 -26.08 13.48 -18.61
C VAL A 300 -26.40 13.43 -17.12
N THR A 301 -25.54 12.77 -16.30
CA THR A 301 -25.75 12.75 -14.85
C THR A 301 -25.61 14.13 -14.22
N ALA A 302 -24.68 14.96 -14.68
CA ALA A 302 -24.54 16.33 -14.20
C ALA A 302 -25.73 17.20 -14.59
N ALA A 303 -26.24 17.06 -15.81
CA ALA A 303 -27.42 17.80 -16.29
C ALA A 303 -28.68 17.39 -15.53
N ALA A 304 -28.97 16.10 -15.46
CA ALA A 304 -30.17 15.57 -14.79
C ALA A 304 -30.13 15.80 -13.27
N GLY A 305 -28.99 15.52 -12.63
CA GLY A 305 -28.78 15.74 -11.21
C GLY A 305 -28.83 17.22 -10.83
N GLY A 306 -28.27 18.10 -11.67
CA GLY A 306 -28.35 19.53 -11.46
C GLY A 306 -29.79 20.10 -11.49
N VAL A 307 -30.64 19.62 -12.41
CA VAL A 307 -32.05 19.97 -12.45
C VAL A 307 -32.81 19.35 -11.29
N LEU A 308 -32.56 18.08 -10.96
CA LEU A 308 -33.19 17.37 -9.85
C LEU A 308 -32.95 18.08 -8.51
N ARG A 309 -31.76 18.66 -8.35
CA ARG A 309 -31.37 19.45 -7.16
C ARG A 309 -32.29 20.63 -6.89
N LEU A 310 -32.89 21.23 -7.91
CA LEU A 310 -33.88 22.32 -7.72
C LEU A 310 -35.18 21.86 -7.05
N ALA A 311 -35.51 20.58 -7.22
CA ALA A 311 -36.74 20.00 -6.67
C ALA A 311 -36.51 19.26 -5.34
N LEU A 312 -35.27 18.99 -4.96
CA LEU A 312 -34.94 18.23 -3.75
C LEU A 312 -34.44 19.14 -2.65
N PRO A 313 -34.73 18.84 -1.36
CA PRO A 313 -34.11 19.51 -0.21
C PRO A 313 -32.58 19.28 -0.23
N GLY A 314 -31.79 20.21 0.35
CA GLY A 314 -30.32 20.18 0.26
C GLY A 314 -29.64 18.86 0.58
N ASP A 315 -30.10 18.17 1.62
CA ASP A 315 -29.55 16.85 2.02
C ASP A 315 -29.81 15.73 0.99
N TRP A 316 -30.76 15.91 0.08
CA TRP A 316 -31.12 14.90 -0.94
C TRP A 316 -30.43 15.10 -2.29
N GLU A 317 -29.58 16.12 -2.42
CA GLU A 317 -28.83 16.36 -3.65
C GLU A 317 -28.00 15.15 -4.08
N VAL A 318 -27.17 14.60 -3.19
CA VAL A 318 -26.30 13.45 -3.50
C VAL A 318 -27.09 12.17 -3.78
N PRO A 319 -28.12 11.79 -3.00
CA PRO A 319 -29.04 10.70 -3.39
C PRO A 319 -29.62 10.87 -4.78
N GLY A 320 -29.99 12.09 -5.19
CA GLY A 320 -30.48 12.40 -6.53
C GLY A 320 -29.48 12.10 -7.64
N TYR A 321 -28.23 12.51 -7.49
CA TYR A 321 -27.15 12.18 -8.43
C TYR A 321 -26.87 10.67 -8.48
N VAL A 322 -26.88 9.99 -7.34
CA VAL A 322 -26.69 8.54 -7.26
C VAL A 322 -27.83 7.78 -7.95
N LEU A 323 -29.07 8.25 -7.80
CA LEU A 323 -30.22 7.66 -8.52
C LEU A 323 -30.05 7.79 -10.04
N CYS A 324 -29.68 8.99 -10.54
CA CYS A 324 -29.40 9.21 -11.96
C CYS A 324 -28.27 8.28 -12.45
N ALA A 325 -27.21 8.08 -11.67
CA ALA A 325 -26.10 7.20 -11.99
C ALA A 325 -26.51 5.73 -12.06
N VAL A 326 -27.34 5.25 -11.13
CA VAL A 326 -27.86 3.88 -11.11
C VAL A 326 -28.76 3.63 -12.33
N LEU A 327 -29.65 4.57 -12.65
CA LEU A 327 -30.52 4.51 -13.84
C LEU A 327 -29.69 4.47 -15.13
N LEU A 328 -28.65 5.31 -15.22
CA LEU A 328 -27.73 5.32 -16.35
C LEU A 328 -26.96 4.01 -16.49
N ALA A 329 -26.52 3.44 -15.39
CA ALA A 329 -25.82 2.14 -15.38
C ALA A 329 -26.77 0.96 -15.71
N ALA A 330 -28.06 1.08 -15.44
CA ALA A 330 -29.07 0.08 -15.74
C ALA A 330 -29.55 0.10 -17.20
N ALA A 331 -29.64 1.31 -17.81
CA ALA A 331 -30.14 1.52 -19.16
C ALA A 331 -29.52 0.60 -20.24
N PRO A 332 -28.19 0.31 -20.24
CA PRO A 332 -27.59 -0.61 -21.20
C PRO A 332 -28.00 -2.08 -21.08
N ARG A 333 -28.66 -2.46 -19.97
CA ARG A 333 -29.13 -3.84 -19.73
C ARG A 333 -30.50 -4.11 -20.36
N THR A 334 -31.26 -3.08 -20.68
CA THR A 334 -32.65 -3.15 -21.21
C THR A 334 -32.75 -3.37 -22.72
N GLY A 335 -31.73 -4.00 -23.33
CA GLY A 335 -31.89 -4.53 -24.72
C GLY A 335 -31.69 -3.53 -25.85
N THR A 336 -31.02 -2.39 -25.62
CA THR A 336 -30.74 -1.41 -26.66
C THR A 336 -29.74 -1.91 -27.71
N ALA A 337 -29.95 -1.60 -28.99
CA ALA A 337 -29.03 -1.88 -30.11
C ALA A 337 -27.69 -1.07 -30.05
N ALA A 338 -27.38 -0.46 -28.91
CA ALA A 338 -26.20 0.36 -28.72
C ALA A 338 -24.90 -0.47 -28.78
N PRO A 339 -23.84 0.04 -29.41
CA PRO A 339 -22.52 -0.61 -29.49
C PRO A 339 -21.99 -0.98 -28.10
N ARG A 340 -21.23 -2.07 -28.00
CA ARG A 340 -20.65 -2.53 -26.72
C ARG A 340 -19.82 -1.41 -26.03
N ALA A 341 -19.05 -0.64 -26.80
CA ALA A 341 -18.25 0.47 -26.27
C ALA A 341 -19.11 1.55 -25.59
N VAL A 342 -20.26 1.87 -26.15
CA VAL A 342 -21.21 2.84 -25.57
C VAL A 342 -21.78 2.30 -24.26
N ARG A 343 -22.20 1.05 -24.24
CA ARG A 343 -22.77 0.41 -23.05
C ARG A 343 -21.75 0.33 -21.91
N THR A 344 -20.51 -0.05 -22.21
CA THR A 344 -19.44 -0.13 -21.20
C THR A 344 -19.06 1.25 -20.68
N GLY A 345 -19.03 2.28 -21.54
CA GLY A 345 -18.73 3.65 -21.15
C GLY A 345 -19.82 4.26 -20.26
N LEU A 346 -21.10 4.12 -20.63
CA LEU A 346 -22.21 4.61 -19.81
C LEU A 346 -22.28 3.90 -18.45
N ALA A 347 -22.11 2.58 -18.43
CA ALA A 347 -22.02 1.81 -17.19
C ALA A 347 -20.83 2.25 -16.32
N GLY A 348 -19.69 2.55 -16.95
CA GLY A 348 -18.50 3.09 -16.28
C GLY A 348 -18.73 4.47 -15.66
N ALA A 349 -19.43 5.37 -16.37
CA ALA A 349 -19.82 6.68 -15.85
C ALA A 349 -20.72 6.56 -14.63
N GLY A 350 -21.78 5.74 -14.72
CA GLY A 350 -22.68 5.47 -13.61
C GLY A 350 -21.95 4.86 -12.41
N ALA A 351 -21.05 3.90 -12.64
CA ALA A 351 -20.23 3.31 -11.59
C ALA A 351 -19.30 4.34 -10.92
N GLY A 352 -18.72 5.26 -11.70
CA GLY A 352 -17.87 6.33 -11.18
C GLY A 352 -18.63 7.30 -10.28
N VAL A 353 -19.82 7.74 -10.70
CA VAL A 353 -20.68 8.64 -9.88
C VAL A 353 -21.18 7.92 -8.64
N LEU A 354 -21.55 6.63 -8.75
CA LEU A 354 -21.94 5.82 -7.60
C LEU A 354 -20.78 5.68 -6.60
N ALA A 355 -19.55 5.47 -7.08
CA ALA A 355 -18.37 5.40 -6.23
C ALA A 355 -18.09 6.72 -5.50
N LEU A 356 -18.26 7.87 -6.17
CA LEU A 356 -18.14 9.19 -5.54
C LEU A 356 -19.23 9.40 -4.49
N GLY A 357 -20.48 9.00 -4.77
CA GLY A 357 -21.58 9.05 -3.82
C GLY A 357 -21.31 8.20 -2.58
N VAL A 358 -20.79 6.97 -2.76
CA VAL A 358 -20.38 6.11 -1.65
C VAL A 358 -19.25 6.75 -0.85
N LEU A 359 -18.23 7.32 -1.51
CA LEU A 359 -17.12 7.99 -0.84
C LEU A 359 -17.61 9.19 0.01
N TRP A 360 -18.56 9.96 -0.51
CA TRP A 360 -19.20 11.04 0.22
C TRP A 360 -20.01 10.55 1.43
N ALA A 361 -20.64 9.37 1.33
CA ALA A 361 -21.49 8.78 2.37
C ALA A 361 -20.72 7.97 3.42
N LEU A 362 -19.40 7.70 3.22
CA LEU A 362 -18.59 6.91 4.14
C LEU A 362 -18.16 7.60 5.45
N PRO A 363 -17.96 8.94 5.55
CA PRO A 363 -17.41 9.57 6.76
C PRO A 363 -18.12 9.24 8.08
N PRO A 364 -19.46 9.08 8.14
CA PRO A 364 -20.14 8.66 9.37
C PRO A 364 -19.71 7.26 9.87
N VAL A 365 -19.23 6.37 8.99
CA VAL A 365 -18.82 5.01 9.38
C VAL A 365 -17.58 5.01 10.29
N PRO A 366 -16.41 5.55 9.85
CA PRO A 366 -15.26 5.66 10.74
C PRO A 366 -15.54 6.55 11.95
N ALA A 367 -16.38 7.57 11.84
CA ALA A 367 -16.75 8.41 12.97
C ALA A 367 -17.56 7.63 14.02
N ALA A 368 -18.49 6.77 13.59
CA ALA A 368 -19.25 5.89 14.49
C ALA A 368 -18.36 4.83 15.18
N LEU A 369 -17.30 4.37 14.52
CA LEU A 369 -16.40 3.36 15.05
C LEU A 369 -15.28 3.95 15.93
N LEU A 370 -14.63 5.02 15.45
CA LEU A 370 -13.45 5.60 16.09
C LEU A 370 -13.81 6.69 17.11
N GLY A 371 -14.93 7.36 16.93
CA GLY A 371 -15.40 8.42 17.82
C GLY A 371 -15.51 7.97 19.29
N PRO A 372 -16.17 6.83 19.58
CA PRO A 372 -16.20 6.28 20.92
C PRO A 372 -14.83 5.85 21.46
N LEU A 373 -13.93 5.33 20.60
CA LEU A 373 -12.58 4.92 21.00
C LEU A 373 -11.71 6.10 21.43
N ALA A 374 -11.85 7.26 20.78
CA ALA A 374 -11.11 8.47 21.13
C ALA A 374 -11.46 9.01 22.52
N ARG A 375 -12.57 8.56 23.11
CA ARG A 375 -13.12 9.02 24.40
C ARG A 375 -13.07 7.96 25.50
N THR A 376 -12.30 6.90 25.34
CA THR A 376 -12.19 5.84 26.35
C THR A 376 -11.41 6.24 27.60
N THR A 377 -10.79 7.41 27.64
CA THR A 377 -9.99 7.91 28.77
C THR A 377 -10.81 8.15 30.05
N PRO A 378 -12.06 8.66 30.03
CA PRO A 378 -12.94 8.62 31.20
C PRO A 378 -13.97 7.50 31.08
N VAL A 379 -13.54 6.24 31.34
CA VAL A 379 -14.45 5.09 31.42
C VAL A 379 -15.52 5.36 32.46
N TRP A 380 -16.80 5.08 32.11
CA TRP A 380 -17.99 5.30 32.95
C TRP A 380 -18.27 6.76 33.32
N SER A 381 -17.91 7.69 32.47
CA SER A 381 -18.18 9.12 32.67
C SER A 381 -19.66 9.49 32.56
N GLY A 382 -20.48 8.68 31.88
CA GLY A 382 -21.88 8.95 31.61
C GLY A 382 -22.11 10.09 30.60
N THR A 383 -21.04 10.63 30.04
CA THR A 383 -21.10 11.64 28.99
C THR A 383 -21.39 10.94 27.66
N HIS A 384 -22.67 10.81 27.34
CA HIS A 384 -23.10 10.27 26.05
C HIS A 384 -22.44 11.06 24.92
N ALA A 385 -21.85 10.34 24.00
CA ALA A 385 -20.96 10.85 22.98
C ALA A 385 -21.50 12.09 22.24
N ASP A 386 -20.93 13.27 22.53
CA ASP A 386 -21.05 14.42 21.66
C ASP A 386 -20.41 14.14 20.31
N ARG A 387 -20.98 14.71 19.23
CA ARG A 387 -20.53 14.47 17.87
C ARG A 387 -19.06 14.83 17.70
N VAL A 388 -18.27 13.91 17.13
CA VAL A 388 -16.85 14.15 16.83
C VAL A 388 -16.69 15.14 15.67
N LEU A 389 -17.65 15.16 14.73
CA LEU A 389 -17.71 16.07 13.58
C LEU A 389 -19.01 16.87 13.67
N ALA A 390 -18.93 18.16 13.39
CA ALA A 390 -20.05 19.08 13.52
C ALA A 390 -21.22 18.79 12.56
N TRP A 391 -21.00 18.02 11.49
CA TRP A 391 -22.02 17.77 10.48
C TRP A 391 -21.84 16.43 9.79
N TYR A 392 -22.92 15.65 9.73
CA TYR A 392 -23.04 14.43 8.95
C TYR A 392 -24.30 14.48 8.09
N PRO A 393 -24.24 14.06 6.79
CA PRO A 393 -25.44 14.05 5.96
C PRO A 393 -26.45 13.02 6.49
N SER A 394 -27.67 13.45 6.77
CA SER A 394 -28.75 12.57 7.24
C SER A 394 -29.11 11.49 6.20
N THR A 395 -28.85 11.77 4.91
CA THR A 395 -29.12 10.89 3.76
C THR A 395 -27.99 9.93 3.41
N ALA A 396 -26.83 9.98 4.10
CA ALA A 396 -25.71 9.08 3.85
C ALA A 396 -26.09 7.58 3.91
N PRO A 397 -26.90 7.09 4.89
CA PRO A 397 -27.36 5.71 4.92
C PRO A 397 -28.16 5.31 3.67
N VAL A 398 -28.95 6.25 3.12
CA VAL A 398 -29.76 6.01 1.90
C VAL A 398 -28.84 5.78 0.71
N VAL A 399 -27.80 6.59 0.53
CA VAL A 399 -26.81 6.42 -0.55
C VAL A 399 -26.12 5.07 -0.43
N LEU A 400 -25.68 4.70 0.77
CA LEU A 400 -25.02 3.40 1.02
C LEU A 400 -25.96 2.23 0.72
N LEU A 401 -27.25 2.34 1.09
CA LEU A 401 -28.25 1.31 0.85
C LEU A 401 -28.57 1.15 -0.64
N VAL A 402 -28.73 2.27 -1.37
CA VAL A 402 -28.93 2.25 -2.83
C VAL A 402 -27.74 1.62 -3.53
N ALA A 403 -26.53 1.98 -3.12
CA ALA A 403 -25.31 1.36 -3.65
C ALA A 403 -25.25 -0.14 -3.33
N ALA A 404 -25.59 -0.54 -2.09
CA ALA A 404 -25.66 -1.95 -1.70
C ALA A 404 -26.64 -2.74 -2.57
N ALA A 405 -27.83 -2.18 -2.82
CA ALA A 405 -28.85 -2.78 -3.69
C ALA A 405 -28.35 -2.92 -5.14
N ALA A 406 -27.69 -1.89 -5.69
CA ALA A 406 -27.12 -1.92 -7.02
C ALA A 406 -26.04 -3.03 -7.16
N PHE A 407 -25.18 -3.21 -6.17
CA PHE A 407 -24.19 -4.27 -6.17
C PHE A 407 -24.80 -5.66 -5.91
N ALA A 408 -25.86 -5.75 -5.12
CA ALA A 408 -26.54 -7.01 -4.83
C ALA A 408 -27.20 -7.65 -6.05
N VAL A 409 -27.62 -6.86 -7.04
CA VAL A 409 -28.20 -7.36 -8.31
C VAL A 409 -27.16 -8.03 -9.22
N LEU A 410 -25.86 -7.73 -9.04
CA LEU A 410 -24.81 -8.28 -9.90
C LEU A 410 -24.42 -9.69 -9.46
N PRO A 411 -24.45 -10.69 -10.37
CA PRO A 411 -24.15 -12.10 -10.03
C PRO A 411 -22.65 -12.37 -9.98
N ARG A 412 -21.89 -11.55 -9.24
CA ARG A 412 -20.43 -11.66 -9.09
C ARG A 412 -20.04 -11.71 -7.63
N LEU A 413 -19.03 -12.51 -7.28
CA LEU A 413 -18.58 -12.66 -5.88
C LEU A 413 -18.17 -11.33 -5.26
N TRP A 414 -17.32 -10.55 -5.93
CA TRP A 414 -16.86 -9.26 -5.43
C TRP A 414 -18.02 -8.27 -5.18
N SER A 415 -19.06 -8.29 -6.03
CA SER A 415 -20.21 -7.40 -5.86
C SER A 415 -21.06 -7.80 -4.64
N ARG A 416 -21.16 -9.09 -4.33
CA ARG A 416 -21.81 -9.57 -3.10
C ARG A 416 -21.05 -9.18 -1.85
N CYS A 417 -19.70 -9.27 -1.86
CA CYS A 417 -18.86 -8.79 -0.77
C CYS A 417 -19.03 -7.28 -0.56
N THR A 418 -19.03 -6.49 -1.66
CA THR A 418 -19.24 -5.05 -1.61
C THR A 418 -20.65 -4.72 -1.09
N ALA A 419 -21.69 -5.41 -1.55
CA ALA A 419 -23.05 -5.21 -1.06
C ALA A 419 -23.15 -5.52 0.44
N LEU A 420 -22.54 -6.60 0.91
CA LEU A 420 -22.49 -6.95 2.33
C LEU A 420 -21.78 -5.86 3.15
N PHE A 421 -20.65 -5.38 2.67
CA PHE A 421 -19.90 -4.27 3.32
C PHE A 421 -20.73 -2.99 3.37
N LEU A 422 -21.42 -2.63 2.28
CA LEU A 422 -22.25 -1.42 2.21
C LEU A 422 -23.48 -1.50 3.11
N VAL A 423 -24.13 -2.68 3.22
CA VAL A 423 -25.21 -2.89 4.21
C VAL A 423 -24.69 -2.74 5.63
N TRP A 424 -23.53 -3.35 5.92
CA TRP A 424 -22.87 -3.16 7.21
C TRP A 424 -22.53 -1.71 7.48
N ALA A 425 -21.97 -0.99 6.51
CA ALA A 425 -21.65 0.43 6.61
C ALA A 425 -22.90 1.29 6.85
N THR A 426 -24.02 0.95 6.17
CA THR A 426 -25.31 1.60 6.39
C THR A 426 -25.76 1.46 7.85
N LEU A 427 -25.77 0.24 8.38
CA LEU A 427 -26.18 -0.02 9.76
C LEU A 427 -25.25 0.65 10.79
N THR A 428 -23.97 0.76 10.47
CA THR A 428 -22.97 1.42 11.32
C THR A 428 -23.12 2.95 11.29
N ALA A 429 -23.41 3.55 10.13
CA ALA A 429 -23.60 4.98 9.97
C ALA A 429 -24.95 5.48 10.51
N LEU A 430 -25.97 4.60 10.54
CA LEU A 430 -27.35 4.94 10.85
C LEU A 430 -27.52 5.67 12.19
N PRO A 431 -26.90 5.25 13.31
CA PRO A 431 -27.07 5.92 14.59
C PRO A 431 -26.61 7.38 14.56
N LEU A 432 -25.49 7.63 13.87
CA LEU A 432 -24.87 8.95 13.82
C LEU A 432 -25.61 9.89 12.85
N SER A 433 -26.08 9.35 11.72
CA SER A 433 -26.82 10.12 10.70
C SER A 433 -28.24 10.47 11.13
N LEU A 434 -28.89 9.64 11.97
CA LEU A 434 -30.23 9.86 12.51
C LEU A 434 -30.23 10.40 13.93
N GLU A 435 -29.04 10.70 14.50
CA GLU A 435 -28.90 11.22 15.86
C GLU A 435 -29.61 10.36 16.93
N LEU A 436 -29.47 9.03 16.78
CA LEU A 436 -30.13 8.10 17.68
C LEU A 436 -29.64 8.27 19.13
N PRO A 437 -30.53 8.16 20.12
CA PRO A 437 -30.14 8.12 21.52
C PRO A 437 -29.19 6.96 21.84
N TYR A 438 -28.51 7.03 22.98
CA TYR A 438 -27.48 6.08 23.39
C TYR A 438 -27.93 4.61 23.36
N VAL A 439 -29.08 4.30 23.98
CA VAL A 439 -29.58 2.91 24.10
C VAL A 439 -29.88 2.28 22.73
N PRO A 440 -30.65 2.92 21.82
CA PRO A 440 -30.82 2.43 20.46
C PRO A 440 -29.51 2.28 19.67
N THR A 441 -28.55 3.18 19.88
CA THR A 441 -27.24 3.10 19.22
C THR A 441 -26.50 1.83 19.63
N LEU A 442 -26.41 1.55 20.93
CA LEU A 442 -25.77 0.33 21.43
C LEU A 442 -26.51 -0.93 20.96
N ALA A 443 -27.85 -0.92 21.04
CA ALA A 443 -28.68 -2.04 20.59
C ALA A 443 -28.49 -2.33 19.10
N LEU A 444 -28.44 -1.30 18.26
CA LEU A 444 -28.20 -1.45 16.81
C LEU A 444 -26.81 -2.01 16.50
N GLN A 445 -25.77 -1.57 17.21
CA GLN A 445 -24.43 -2.11 17.04
C GLN A 445 -24.33 -3.59 17.47
N LEU A 446 -24.96 -3.97 18.58
CA LEU A 446 -25.05 -5.36 19.01
C LEU A 446 -25.85 -6.22 18.01
N LEU A 447 -26.94 -5.69 17.47
CA LEU A 447 -27.74 -6.35 16.43
C LEU A 447 -26.94 -6.50 15.12
N THR A 448 -26.18 -5.48 14.74
CA THR A 448 -25.27 -5.56 13.57
C THR A 448 -24.23 -6.64 13.76
N THR A 449 -23.65 -6.74 14.96
CA THR A 449 -22.70 -7.81 15.30
C THR A 449 -23.39 -9.19 15.25
N ALA A 450 -24.56 -9.33 15.82
CA ALA A 450 -25.33 -10.58 15.82
C ALA A 450 -25.68 -11.05 14.41
N THR A 451 -26.18 -10.16 13.57
CA THR A 451 -26.53 -10.45 12.16
C THR A 451 -25.30 -10.83 11.35
N ALA A 452 -24.17 -10.11 11.51
CA ALA A 452 -22.93 -10.41 10.83
C ALA A 452 -22.38 -11.81 11.24
N LEU A 453 -22.40 -12.16 12.51
CA LEU A 453 -21.98 -13.47 13.00
C LEU A 453 -22.93 -14.59 12.54
N ALA A 454 -24.25 -14.35 12.52
CA ALA A 454 -25.23 -15.28 11.98
C ALA A 454 -25.05 -15.56 10.49
N LEU A 455 -24.69 -14.51 9.69
CA LEU A 455 -24.34 -14.67 8.27
C LEU A 455 -23.01 -15.40 8.11
N ALA A 456 -22.01 -15.10 8.94
CA ALA A 456 -20.71 -15.77 8.93
C ALA A 456 -20.84 -17.29 9.24
N SER A 457 -21.76 -17.68 10.12
CA SER A 457 -22.02 -19.09 10.46
C SER A 457 -22.77 -19.85 9.36
N ARG A 458 -23.58 -19.17 8.53
CA ARG A 458 -24.40 -19.76 7.46
C ARG A 458 -24.20 -19.12 6.10
N PRO A 459 -22.97 -19.11 5.55
CA PRO A 459 -22.64 -18.38 4.32
C PRO A 459 -23.34 -18.92 3.07
N GLY A 460 -23.87 -20.12 3.10
CA GLY A 460 -24.64 -20.71 2.01
C GLY A 460 -25.86 -19.89 1.58
N ARG A 461 -26.42 -19.07 2.47
CA ARG A 461 -27.53 -18.15 2.14
C ARG A 461 -27.07 -16.99 1.24
N LEU A 462 -25.83 -16.54 1.38
CA LEU A 462 -25.23 -15.44 0.63
C LEU A 462 -24.80 -15.86 -0.78
N VAL A 463 -24.57 -17.15 -1.00
CA VAL A 463 -24.09 -17.72 -2.29
C VAL A 463 -25.24 -18.00 -3.25
N ARG A 464 -26.49 -17.96 -2.81
CA ARG A 464 -27.65 -18.22 -3.67
C ARG A 464 -27.68 -17.27 -4.88
N GLY A 465 -27.74 -17.84 -6.10
CA GLY A 465 -27.77 -17.08 -7.35
C GLY A 465 -26.38 -16.66 -7.89
N LEU A 466 -25.27 -17.11 -7.29
CA LEU A 466 -23.95 -17.01 -7.93
C LEU A 466 -23.76 -18.18 -8.91
N PRO A 467 -23.14 -17.96 -10.09
CA PRO A 467 -22.77 -19.04 -11.00
C PRO A 467 -21.81 -20.01 -10.32
N ALA A 468 -21.95 -21.31 -10.61
CA ALA A 468 -21.05 -22.32 -10.06
C ALA A 468 -19.60 -22.05 -10.51
N PRO A 469 -18.59 -22.24 -9.63
CA PRO A 469 -17.20 -22.12 -10.03
C PRO A 469 -16.90 -23.14 -11.14
N GLY A 470 -16.48 -22.65 -12.33
CA GLY A 470 -16.18 -23.49 -13.48
C GLY A 470 -17.17 -23.43 -14.66
N ALA A 471 -18.38 -22.86 -14.49
CA ALA A 471 -19.33 -22.73 -15.58
C ALA A 471 -18.94 -21.68 -16.63
N SER A 472 -18.24 -20.60 -16.23
CA SER A 472 -17.80 -19.54 -17.15
C SER A 472 -16.54 -19.90 -17.95
N ASP A 473 -15.68 -20.77 -17.40
CA ASP A 473 -14.42 -21.12 -18.05
C ASP A 473 -14.61 -22.28 -19.05
N GLY A 474 -15.63 -23.14 -18.82
CA GLY A 474 -16.02 -24.21 -19.74
C GLY A 474 -16.69 -23.66 -21.00
N GLU A 475 -17.64 -22.74 -20.84
CA GLU A 475 -18.35 -22.14 -22.01
C GLU A 475 -17.42 -21.22 -22.82
N ALA A 476 -16.50 -20.49 -22.18
CA ALA A 476 -15.51 -19.69 -22.89
C ALA A 476 -14.47 -20.55 -23.63
N ALA A 477 -14.08 -21.69 -23.06
CA ALA A 477 -13.18 -22.65 -23.70
C ALA A 477 -13.88 -23.40 -24.86
N GLU A 478 -15.15 -23.76 -24.71
CA GLU A 478 -15.96 -24.40 -25.73
C GLU A 478 -16.32 -23.46 -26.89
N GLN A 479 -16.62 -22.18 -26.58
CA GLN A 479 -16.82 -21.13 -27.58
C GLN A 479 -15.51 -20.76 -28.31
N ALA A 480 -14.35 -20.80 -27.63
CA ALA A 480 -13.06 -20.64 -28.28
C ALA A 480 -12.66 -21.83 -29.14
N ALA A 481 -13.06 -23.04 -28.76
CA ALA A 481 -12.84 -24.25 -29.56
C ALA A 481 -13.76 -24.33 -30.79
N VAL A 482 -14.99 -23.83 -30.73
CA VAL A 482 -15.95 -23.75 -31.83
C VAL A 482 -15.64 -22.57 -32.80
N ALA A 483 -14.97 -21.52 -32.35
CA ALA A 483 -14.54 -20.39 -33.16
C ALA A 483 -13.16 -20.58 -33.83
N GLY A 484 -12.55 -21.76 -33.71
CA GLY A 484 -11.28 -22.13 -34.32
C GLY A 484 -11.41 -22.39 -35.83
N ASP A 485 -11.42 -21.32 -36.63
CA ASP A 485 -11.17 -21.38 -38.08
C ASP A 485 -9.77 -21.96 -38.34
N GLY A 486 -9.71 -22.99 -39.24
CA GLY A 486 -8.59 -23.87 -39.49
C GLY A 486 -7.29 -23.26 -40.03
N ASN A 487 -6.93 -22.03 -39.66
CA ASN A 487 -5.76 -21.34 -40.19
C ASN A 487 -4.85 -20.71 -39.07
N ALA A 488 -4.86 -21.29 -37.87
CA ALA A 488 -3.89 -20.88 -36.84
C ALA A 488 -2.50 -21.46 -37.14
N PRO A 489 -1.42 -20.67 -37.14
CA PRO A 489 -0.09 -21.15 -37.43
C PRO A 489 0.39 -22.15 -36.35
N ARG A 490 1.03 -23.26 -36.81
CA ARG A 490 1.45 -24.40 -35.98
C ARG A 490 2.33 -24.08 -34.76
N TRP A 491 2.84 -22.87 -34.61
CA TRP A 491 3.61 -22.46 -33.44
C TRP A 491 2.74 -22.09 -32.23
N ALA A 492 1.45 -21.80 -32.42
CA ALA A 492 0.52 -21.47 -31.31
C ALA A 492 0.16 -22.67 -30.42
N GLY A 493 0.51 -23.89 -30.84
CA GLY A 493 0.27 -25.13 -30.08
C GLY A 493 1.30 -25.47 -29.01
N TRP A 494 2.39 -24.73 -28.86
CA TRP A 494 3.46 -25.04 -27.92
C TRP A 494 3.31 -24.36 -26.55
N GLY A 495 2.25 -23.63 -26.31
CA GLY A 495 1.94 -22.99 -25.02
C GLY A 495 0.79 -23.62 -24.23
N ALA A 496 0.03 -24.53 -24.86
CA ALA A 496 -1.06 -25.23 -24.19
C ALA A 496 -0.55 -26.60 -23.66
N VAL A 497 0.37 -26.54 -22.70
CA VAL A 497 0.52 -27.66 -21.76
C VAL A 497 -0.78 -27.64 -20.97
N ALA A 498 -1.64 -28.65 -21.18
CA ALA A 498 -2.78 -28.90 -20.34
C ALA A 498 -2.30 -28.88 -18.89
N ALA A 499 -2.67 -27.82 -18.17
CA ALA A 499 -2.46 -27.77 -16.74
C ALA A 499 -3.15 -29.01 -16.17
N PRO A 500 -2.48 -29.82 -15.33
CA PRO A 500 -3.12 -30.95 -14.72
C PRO A 500 -4.39 -30.44 -14.03
N ALA A 501 -5.50 -31.12 -14.23
CA ALA A 501 -6.76 -30.88 -13.54
C ALA A 501 -6.59 -31.24 -12.06
N GLY A 502 -5.87 -30.38 -11.33
CA GLY A 502 -5.47 -30.48 -9.93
C GLY A 502 -5.49 -29.10 -9.34
N SER A 503 -6.62 -28.78 -8.67
CA SER A 503 -6.76 -27.74 -7.66
C SER A 503 -6.08 -26.39 -8.00
N SER A 504 -6.69 -25.57 -8.83
CA SER A 504 -6.61 -24.13 -8.65
C SER A 504 -7.09 -23.83 -7.21
N GLY A 505 -6.19 -23.37 -6.35
CA GLY A 505 -6.49 -23.04 -4.96
C GLY A 505 -7.36 -21.78 -4.80
N ALA A 506 -8.38 -21.65 -5.64
CA ALA A 506 -9.38 -20.60 -5.57
C ALA A 506 -10.26 -20.86 -4.34
N VAL A 507 -10.18 -19.97 -3.36
CA VAL A 507 -11.00 -20.02 -2.15
C VAL A 507 -12.48 -20.03 -2.56
N PRO A 508 -13.29 -21.00 -2.08
CA PRO A 508 -14.67 -21.11 -2.49
C PRO A 508 -15.48 -19.85 -2.09
N PRO A 509 -16.46 -19.41 -2.90
CA PRO A 509 -17.22 -18.16 -2.65
C PRO A 509 -17.86 -18.08 -1.26
N ARG A 510 -18.31 -19.23 -0.72
CA ARG A 510 -18.85 -19.33 0.64
C ARG A 510 -17.84 -18.95 1.73
N GLU A 511 -16.57 -19.28 1.52
CA GLU A 511 -15.51 -18.94 2.47
C GLU A 511 -15.24 -17.45 2.46
N VAL A 512 -15.12 -16.84 1.28
CA VAL A 512 -14.86 -15.39 1.13
C VAL A 512 -15.98 -14.57 1.79
N LEU A 513 -17.24 -14.89 1.49
CA LEU A 513 -18.40 -14.22 2.07
C LEU A 513 -18.51 -14.46 3.58
N GLY A 514 -18.20 -15.68 4.04
CA GLY A 514 -18.19 -15.99 5.47
C GLY A 514 -17.12 -15.20 6.23
N TRP A 515 -15.93 -15.03 5.67
CA TRP A 515 -14.87 -14.22 6.26
C TRP A 515 -15.19 -12.72 6.23
N SER A 516 -15.78 -12.23 5.13
CA SER A 516 -16.22 -10.82 5.04
C SER A 516 -17.27 -10.51 6.11
N ALA A 517 -18.26 -11.39 6.30
CA ALA A 517 -19.27 -11.22 7.33
C ALA A 517 -18.68 -11.28 8.75
N LEU A 518 -17.75 -12.20 9.01
CA LEU A 518 -17.06 -12.31 10.31
C LEU A 518 -16.25 -11.04 10.59
N GLY A 519 -15.53 -10.52 9.60
CA GLY A 519 -14.77 -9.28 9.71
C GLY A 519 -15.65 -8.08 10.08
N CYS A 520 -16.77 -7.89 9.39
CA CYS A 520 -17.78 -6.88 9.74
C CYS A 520 -18.29 -7.04 11.18
N GLY A 521 -18.56 -8.30 11.61
CA GLY A 521 -19.01 -8.58 12.96
C GLY A 521 -17.97 -8.25 14.04
N LEU A 522 -16.69 -8.56 13.80
CA LEU A 522 -15.60 -8.22 14.71
C LEU A 522 -15.42 -6.70 14.87
N VAL A 523 -15.46 -5.96 13.75
CA VAL A 523 -15.34 -4.50 13.80
C VAL A 523 -16.53 -3.86 14.52
N SER A 524 -17.76 -4.34 14.25
CA SER A 524 -18.94 -3.87 14.99
C SER A 524 -18.87 -4.19 16.48
N ALA A 525 -18.33 -5.36 16.86
CA ALA A 525 -18.15 -5.73 18.26
C ALA A 525 -17.20 -4.74 18.98
N VAL A 526 -16.10 -4.33 18.33
CA VAL A 526 -15.19 -3.31 18.89
C VAL A 526 -15.91 -1.99 19.08
N GLY A 527 -16.70 -1.54 18.08
CA GLY A 527 -17.54 -0.34 18.20
C GLY A 527 -18.56 -0.44 19.34
N ALA A 528 -19.24 -1.59 19.46
CA ALA A 528 -20.20 -1.85 20.54
C ALA A 528 -19.55 -1.81 21.94
N VAL A 529 -18.34 -2.39 22.07
CA VAL A 529 -17.57 -2.31 23.32
C VAL A 529 -17.23 -0.85 23.63
N ALA A 530 -16.74 -0.09 22.65
CA ALA A 530 -16.36 1.31 22.86
C ALA A 530 -17.55 2.18 23.31
N VAL A 531 -18.73 1.99 22.70
CA VAL A 531 -19.98 2.66 23.13
C VAL A 531 -20.39 2.16 24.52
N ALA A 532 -20.31 0.87 24.80
CA ALA A 532 -20.72 0.29 26.07
C ALA A 532 -19.88 0.78 27.27
N LEU A 533 -18.64 1.20 27.07
CA LEU A 533 -17.75 1.72 28.13
C LEU A 533 -18.24 3.05 28.76
N ASP A 534 -19.26 3.70 28.22
CA ASP A 534 -19.78 4.96 28.75
C ASP A 534 -20.48 4.81 30.11
N THR A 535 -21.17 3.68 30.35
CA THR A 535 -21.84 3.38 31.63
C THR A 535 -21.54 1.98 32.13
N ARG A 536 -21.53 1.80 33.45
CA ARG A 536 -21.27 0.47 34.08
C ARG A 536 -22.26 -0.59 33.60
N GLY A 537 -23.57 -0.28 33.66
CA GLY A 537 -24.63 -1.21 33.25
C GLY A 537 -24.49 -1.64 31.77
N ALA A 538 -24.23 -0.69 30.87
CA ALA A 538 -24.05 -0.98 29.47
C ALA A 538 -22.78 -1.79 29.19
N THR A 539 -21.69 -1.56 29.93
CA THR A 539 -20.45 -2.36 29.82
C THR A 539 -20.72 -3.84 30.09
N PHE A 540 -21.37 -4.16 31.23
CA PHE A 540 -21.67 -5.56 31.56
C PHE A 540 -22.69 -6.18 30.61
N ALA A 541 -23.75 -5.46 30.26
CA ALA A 541 -24.76 -5.94 29.33
C ALA A 541 -24.14 -6.15 27.91
N GLY A 542 -23.38 -5.17 27.41
CA GLY A 542 -22.73 -5.24 26.10
C GLY A 542 -21.71 -6.38 26.00
N LEU A 543 -20.78 -6.46 26.95
CA LEU A 543 -19.78 -7.53 26.99
C LEU A 543 -20.43 -8.89 27.22
N GLY A 544 -21.48 -8.98 28.05
CA GLY A 544 -22.23 -10.23 28.28
C GLY A 544 -22.91 -10.73 27.00
N VAL A 545 -23.59 -9.84 26.28
CA VAL A 545 -24.22 -10.16 24.99
C VAL A 545 -23.15 -10.55 23.94
N LEU A 546 -22.06 -9.81 23.85
CA LEU A 546 -20.96 -10.13 22.91
C LEU A 546 -20.33 -11.49 23.24
N LEU A 547 -20.13 -11.82 24.52
CA LEU A 547 -19.61 -13.13 24.91
C LEU A 547 -20.56 -14.24 24.45
N ALA A 548 -21.87 -14.10 24.67
CA ALA A 548 -22.87 -15.06 24.23
C ALA A 548 -22.88 -15.18 22.69
N LEU A 549 -22.80 -14.06 21.95
CA LEU A 549 -22.76 -14.04 20.49
C LEU A 549 -21.50 -14.74 19.94
N PHE A 550 -20.33 -14.49 20.51
CA PHE A 550 -19.09 -15.13 20.06
C PHE A 550 -19.02 -16.62 20.43
N VAL A 551 -19.55 -17.02 21.59
CA VAL A 551 -19.69 -18.43 21.96
C VAL A 551 -20.65 -19.13 21.01
N ALA A 552 -21.80 -18.54 20.71
CA ALA A 552 -22.73 -19.05 19.71
C ALA A 552 -22.10 -19.11 18.31
N GLY A 553 -21.38 -18.05 17.92
CA GLY A 553 -20.62 -18.00 16.67
C GLY A 553 -19.57 -19.11 16.58
N ALA A 554 -18.85 -19.39 17.65
CA ALA A 554 -17.90 -20.50 17.73
C ALA A 554 -18.59 -21.88 17.65
N TYR A 555 -19.80 -22.01 18.19
CA TYR A 555 -20.56 -23.26 18.14
C TYR A 555 -21.09 -23.55 16.72
N PHE A 556 -21.69 -22.55 16.06
CA PHE A 556 -22.36 -22.72 14.77
C PHE A 556 -21.44 -22.54 13.55
N SER A 557 -20.23 -21.96 13.69
CA SER A 557 -19.27 -21.81 12.60
C SER A 557 -18.42 -23.05 12.40
N GLU A 558 -17.79 -23.15 11.24
CA GLU A 558 -16.89 -24.25 10.86
C GLU A 558 -15.46 -23.74 10.59
N GLY A 559 -14.49 -24.66 10.69
CA GLY A 559 -13.10 -24.39 10.33
C GLY A 559 -12.46 -23.23 11.10
N ALA A 560 -11.70 -22.40 10.40
CA ALA A 560 -10.95 -21.29 11.00
C ALA A 560 -11.85 -20.15 11.54
N ARG A 561 -13.07 -19.98 11.03
CA ARG A 561 -14.04 -19.00 11.54
C ARG A 561 -14.50 -19.34 12.96
N ARG A 562 -14.70 -20.64 13.27
CA ARG A 562 -14.94 -21.13 14.62
C ARG A 562 -13.82 -20.71 15.58
N THR A 563 -12.59 -20.88 15.13
CA THR A 563 -11.40 -20.53 15.91
C THR A 563 -11.36 -19.05 16.26
N VAL A 564 -11.58 -18.19 15.27
CA VAL A 564 -11.57 -16.72 15.47
C VAL A 564 -12.69 -16.29 16.43
N ALA A 565 -13.90 -16.84 16.27
CA ALA A 565 -15.00 -16.54 17.17
C ALA A 565 -14.71 -17.00 18.61
N ALA A 566 -14.10 -18.20 18.80
CA ALA A 566 -13.70 -18.68 20.11
C ALA A 566 -12.61 -17.80 20.75
N CYS A 567 -11.62 -17.35 20.00
CA CYS A 567 -10.60 -16.40 20.48
C CYS A 567 -11.22 -15.05 20.86
N ALA A 568 -12.17 -14.53 20.06
CA ALA A 568 -12.89 -13.31 20.39
C ALA A 568 -13.70 -13.45 21.71
N ALA A 569 -14.33 -14.60 21.94
CA ALA A 569 -15.01 -14.89 23.21
C ALA A 569 -14.05 -14.80 24.40
N VAL A 570 -12.83 -15.31 24.28
CA VAL A 570 -11.79 -15.22 25.34
C VAL A 570 -11.40 -13.76 25.61
N VAL A 571 -11.23 -12.94 24.56
CA VAL A 571 -10.91 -11.51 24.70
C VAL A 571 -12.06 -10.77 25.42
N VAL A 572 -13.31 -11.03 25.02
CA VAL A 572 -14.49 -10.42 25.67
C VAL A 572 -14.61 -10.87 27.14
N ALA A 573 -14.32 -12.15 27.44
CA ALA A 573 -14.28 -12.64 28.80
C ALA A 573 -13.22 -11.92 29.66
N ALA A 574 -12.04 -11.66 29.09
CA ALA A 574 -11.01 -10.85 29.77
C ALA A 574 -11.50 -9.41 30.01
N GLY A 575 -12.22 -8.81 29.05
CA GLY A 575 -12.88 -7.51 29.21
C GLY A 575 -13.90 -7.50 30.37
N LEU A 576 -14.71 -8.56 30.50
CA LEU A 576 -15.66 -8.70 31.63
C LEU A 576 -14.95 -8.80 32.96
N VAL A 577 -13.87 -9.57 33.05
CA VAL A 577 -13.07 -9.68 34.30
C VAL A 577 -12.45 -8.34 34.66
N SER A 578 -11.92 -7.60 33.64
CA SER A 578 -11.37 -6.24 33.84
C SER A 578 -12.44 -5.27 34.32
N ALA A 579 -13.64 -5.30 33.74
CA ALA A 579 -14.77 -4.46 34.16
C ALA A 579 -15.22 -4.81 35.59
N ALA A 580 -15.29 -6.10 35.96
CA ALA A 580 -15.60 -6.52 37.31
C ALA A 580 -14.55 -6.06 38.32
N ALA A 581 -13.27 -6.16 37.99
CA ALA A 581 -12.17 -5.67 38.82
C ALA A 581 -12.24 -4.14 38.99
N ALA A 582 -12.59 -3.41 37.94
CA ALA A 582 -12.74 -1.94 37.99
C ALA A 582 -13.95 -1.52 38.88
N THR A 583 -15.10 -2.26 38.83
CA THR A 583 -16.26 -1.99 39.71
C THR A 583 -15.98 -2.28 41.19
N ALA A 584 -15.11 -3.24 41.45
CA ALA A 584 -14.68 -3.60 42.80
C ALA A 584 -13.51 -2.68 43.29
N GLU A 585 -13.16 -1.66 42.52
CA GLU A 585 -12.07 -0.70 42.81
C GLU A 585 -10.73 -1.38 43.16
N LEU A 586 -10.50 -2.55 42.53
CA LEU A 586 -9.32 -3.33 42.78
C LEU A 586 -8.05 -2.55 42.30
N GLN A 587 -7.05 -2.50 43.14
CA GLN A 587 -5.73 -1.94 42.73
C GLN A 587 -5.14 -2.77 41.58
N GLY A 588 -4.33 -2.16 40.71
CA GLY A 588 -3.81 -2.80 39.50
C GLY A 588 -3.19 -4.20 39.71
N GLY A 589 -2.57 -4.44 40.89
CA GLY A 589 -2.05 -5.74 41.23
C GLY A 589 -3.12 -6.82 41.41
N HIS A 590 -4.25 -6.50 42.06
CA HIS A 590 -5.37 -7.44 42.26
C HIS A 590 -6.15 -7.64 40.93
N THR A 591 -6.23 -6.59 40.10
CA THR A 591 -6.80 -6.73 38.73
C THR A 591 -5.97 -7.70 37.91
N ALA A 592 -4.64 -7.65 38.01
CA ALA A 592 -3.77 -8.61 37.35
C ALA A 592 -3.99 -10.05 37.80
N LEU A 593 -4.20 -10.27 39.10
CA LEU A 593 -4.52 -11.58 39.65
C LEU A 593 -5.90 -12.09 39.17
N ALA A 594 -6.89 -11.22 39.10
CA ALA A 594 -8.22 -11.57 38.59
C ALA A 594 -8.14 -11.97 37.10
N LEU A 595 -7.35 -11.24 36.27
CA LEU A 595 -7.14 -11.56 34.86
C LEU A 595 -6.57 -12.97 34.65
N LEU A 596 -5.79 -13.52 35.57
CA LEU A 596 -5.26 -14.90 35.47
C LEU A 596 -6.32 -15.99 35.49
N LEU A 597 -7.56 -15.68 35.86
CA LEU A 597 -8.66 -16.62 35.76
C LEU A 597 -8.93 -17.01 34.30
N VAL A 598 -8.73 -16.10 33.35
CA VAL A 598 -8.98 -16.35 31.93
C VAL A 598 -7.96 -17.35 31.34
N PRO A 599 -6.63 -17.17 31.46
CA PRO A 599 -5.68 -18.18 31.01
C PRO A 599 -5.82 -19.51 31.75
N ALA A 600 -6.19 -19.52 33.03
CA ALA A 600 -6.49 -20.76 33.75
C ALA A 600 -7.70 -21.48 33.12
N ALA A 601 -8.79 -20.78 32.87
CA ALA A 601 -9.97 -21.32 32.20
C ALA A 601 -9.67 -21.83 30.80
N THR A 602 -8.88 -21.07 29.98
CA THR A 602 -8.48 -21.51 28.63
C THR A 602 -7.56 -22.73 28.66
N ALA A 603 -6.68 -22.84 29.62
CA ALA A 603 -5.83 -24.03 29.83
C ALA A 603 -6.67 -25.29 30.17
N LEU A 604 -7.68 -25.13 31.04
CA LEU A 604 -8.64 -26.20 31.36
C LEU A 604 -9.49 -26.60 30.15
N LEU A 605 -10.01 -25.60 29.41
CA LEU A 605 -10.79 -25.84 28.21
C LEU A 605 -9.93 -26.55 27.14
N GLY A 606 -8.69 -26.10 26.94
CA GLY A 606 -7.73 -26.75 26.04
C GLY A 606 -7.40 -28.17 26.46
N ALA A 607 -7.40 -28.47 27.76
CA ALA A 607 -7.25 -29.86 28.28
C ALA A 607 -8.45 -30.75 27.95
N ARG A 608 -9.65 -30.19 27.91
CA ARG A 608 -10.86 -30.91 27.48
C ARG A 608 -10.96 -31.10 25.97
N LEU A 609 -10.52 -30.10 25.19
CA LEU A 609 -10.56 -30.06 23.73
C LEU A 609 -9.33 -30.65 23.04
N ARG A 610 -8.56 -31.50 23.70
CA ARG A 610 -7.18 -31.98 23.36
C ARG A 610 -6.85 -32.13 21.88
N ARG A 611 -7.75 -32.70 21.06
CA ARG A 611 -7.51 -32.96 19.62
C ARG A 611 -8.25 -32.00 18.71
N HIS A 612 -8.99 -31.04 19.25
CA HIS A 612 -9.76 -30.11 18.46
C HIS A 612 -8.85 -28.96 17.97
N PRO A 613 -8.90 -28.56 16.68
CA PRO A 613 -8.01 -27.52 16.11
C PRO A 613 -8.14 -26.15 16.79
N VAL A 614 -9.25 -25.89 17.47
CA VAL A 614 -9.51 -24.65 18.25
C VAL A 614 -8.70 -24.58 19.54
N ALA A 615 -8.23 -25.71 20.09
CA ALA A 615 -7.57 -25.76 21.39
C ALA A 615 -6.30 -24.87 21.44
N LEU A 616 -5.40 -24.98 20.46
CA LEU A 616 -4.17 -24.20 20.42
C LEU A 616 -4.40 -22.68 20.32
N PRO A 617 -5.20 -22.16 19.37
CA PRO A 617 -5.47 -20.72 19.30
C PRO A 617 -6.13 -20.14 20.56
N VAL A 618 -7.05 -20.86 21.19
CA VAL A 618 -7.69 -20.45 22.46
C VAL A 618 -6.66 -20.38 23.58
N GLU A 619 -5.77 -21.35 23.69
CA GLU A 619 -4.68 -21.34 24.68
C GLU A 619 -3.69 -20.19 24.42
N LEU A 620 -3.36 -19.90 23.16
CA LEU A 620 -2.49 -18.77 22.81
C LEU A 620 -3.17 -17.42 23.14
N THR A 621 -4.49 -17.31 22.91
CA THR A 621 -5.24 -16.11 23.31
C THR A 621 -5.26 -15.96 24.83
N GLY A 622 -5.43 -17.07 25.57
CA GLY A 622 -5.30 -17.09 27.03
C GLY A 622 -3.90 -16.68 27.50
N ALA A 623 -2.85 -17.13 26.81
CA ALA A 623 -1.47 -16.72 27.10
C ALA A 623 -1.26 -15.22 26.84
N ALA A 624 -1.88 -14.65 25.81
CA ALA A 624 -1.86 -13.20 25.57
C ALA A 624 -2.54 -12.41 26.70
N VAL A 625 -3.64 -12.95 27.25
CA VAL A 625 -4.28 -12.36 28.45
C VAL A 625 -3.39 -12.50 29.69
N ALA A 626 -2.65 -13.61 29.84
CA ALA A 626 -1.67 -13.75 30.91
C ALA A 626 -0.55 -12.70 30.79
N LEU A 627 -0.07 -12.42 29.56
CA LEU A 627 0.90 -11.35 29.28
C LEU A 627 0.32 -9.97 29.65
N LEU A 628 -0.95 -9.72 29.34
CA LEU A 628 -1.65 -8.50 29.78
C LEU A 628 -1.71 -8.41 31.31
N ALA A 629 -1.99 -9.51 32.02
CA ALA A 629 -1.96 -9.54 33.47
C ALA A 629 -0.55 -9.24 34.03
N VAL A 630 0.49 -9.76 33.42
CA VAL A 630 1.88 -9.45 33.80
C VAL A 630 2.19 -7.96 33.55
N SER A 631 1.77 -7.40 32.42
CA SER A 631 1.99 -5.97 32.11
C SER A 631 1.26 -5.04 33.09
N THR A 632 0.01 -5.37 33.46
CA THR A 632 -0.75 -4.60 34.48
C THR A 632 -0.12 -4.72 35.88
N ALA A 633 0.43 -5.89 36.24
CA ALA A 633 1.18 -6.05 37.47
C ALA A 633 2.52 -5.28 37.45
N ALA A 634 3.19 -5.19 36.32
CA ALA A 634 4.45 -4.46 36.16
C ALA A 634 4.29 -2.95 36.30
N THR A 635 3.15 -2.39 35.88
CA THR A 635 2.84 -0.96 36.04
C THR A 635 2.33 -0.63 37.46
N ALA A 636 1.97 -1.63 38.26
CA ALA A 636 1.57 -1.44 39.64
C ALA A 636 2.81 -1.19 40.52
N SER A 637 2.70 -0.28 41.48
CA SER A 637 3.78 0.13 42.41
C SER A 637 4.23 -0.97 43.41
N ARG A 638 3.81 -2.22 43.24
CA ARG A 638 4.07 -3.35 44.15
C ARG A 638 4.76 -4.51 43.45
N PRO A 639 6.09 -4.55 43.37
CA PRO A 639 6.82 -5.61 42.64
C PRO A 639 6.63 -7.01 43.23
N ALA A 640 6.26 -7.12 44.51
CA ALA A 640 5.92 -8.42 45.13
C ALA A 640 4.70 -9.07 44.47
N VAL A 641 3.71 -8.28 44.03
CA VAL A 641 2.55 -8.76 43.31
C VAL A 641 2.92 -9.21 41.89
N LEU A 642 3.83 -8.49 41.23
CA LEU A 642 4.38 -8.92 39.94
C LEU A 642 5.05 -10.29 40.04
N ALA A 643 5.85 -10.53 41.08
CA ALA A 643 6.47 -11.84 41.31
C ALA A 643 5.39 -12.95 41.47
N LEU A 644 4.31 -12.66 42.19
CA LEU A 644 3.19 -13.60 42.36
C LEU A 644 2.46 -13.88 41.05
N VAL A 645 2.16 -12.84 40.26
CA VAL A 645 1.49 -12.98 38.95
C VAL A 645 2.36 -13.81 38.00
N LEU A 646 3.67 -13.57 37.95
CA LEU A 646 4.64 -14.35 37.18
C LEU A 646 4.66 -15.83 37.64
N ALA A 647 4.69 -16.06 38.95
CA ALA A 647 4.69 -17.41 39.51
C ALA A 647 3.41 -18.17 39.15
N LEU A 648 2.24 -17.54 39.32
CA LEU A 648 0.94 -18.15 38.98
C LEU A 648 0.82 -18.39 37.45
N SER A 649 1.32 -17.46 36.62
CA SER A 649 1.41 -17.68 35.18
C SER A 649 2.32 -18.88 34.86
N GLY A 650 3.42 -19.02 35.58
CA GLY A 650 4.31 -20.18 35.52
C GLY A 650 3.63 -21.49 35.89
N VAL A 651 2.78 -21.49 36.93
CA VAL A 651 1.97 -22.65 37.31
C VAL A 651 0.98 -23.04 36.20
N ILE A 652 0.29 -22.05 35.60
CA ILE A 652 -0.65 -22.31 34.49
C ILE A 652 0.12 -22.89 33.29
N ALA A 653 1.30 -22.33 32.94
CA ALA A 653 2.15 -22.87 31.89
C ALA A 653 2.65 -24.30 32.23
N ALA A 654 3.06 -24.57 33.47
CA ALA A 654 3.46 -25.91 33.93
C ALA A 654 2.31 -26.92 33.84
N ALA A 655 1.09 -26.51 34.21
CA ALA A 655 -0.08 -27.36 34.05
C ALA A 655 -0.37 -27.70 32.57
N THR A 656 -0.11 -26.77 31.62
CA THR A 656 -0.21 -27.09 30.19
C THR A 656 0.91 -28.01 29.71
N ALA A 657 2.12 -27.97 30.32
CA ALA A 657 3.27 -28.81 29.99
C ALA A 657 3.08 -30.30 30.36
N VAL A 658 2.09 -30.64 31.18
CA VAL A 658 1.73 -32.05 31.49
C VAL A 658 1.29 -32.78 30.22
N ARG A 659 0.75 -32.04 29.23
CA ARG A 659 0.32 -32.61 27.95
C ARG A 659 1.51 -32.81 27.02
N PRO A 660 1.73 -34.00 26.44
CA PRO A 660 2.91 -34.32 25.63
C PRO A 660 3.01 -33.43 24.40
N GLU A 661 1.88 -33.01 23.81
CA GLU A 661 1.79 -32.16 22.62
C GLU A 661 2.28 -30.72 22.88
N ARG A 662 2.15 -30.21 24.09
CA ARG A 662 2.54 -28.85 24.51
C ARG A 662 3.84 -28.80 25.32
N ARG A 663 4.29 -29.95 25.76
CA ARG A 663 5.43 -30.10 26.68
C ARG A 663 6.66 -29.27 26.29
N PRO A 664 7.17 -29.27 25.03
CA PRO A 664 8.41 -28.57 24.73
C PRO A 664 8.31 -27.05 24.92
N PHE A 665 7.24 -26.42 24.49
CA PHE A 665 7.07 -24.96 24.63
C PHE A 665 6.62 -24.57 26.05
N ALA A 666 5.63 -25.24 26.60
CA ALA A 666 5.05 -24.90 27.90
C ALA A 666 6.05 -25.14 29.06
N SER A 667 6.95 -26.11 28.98
CA SER A 667 7.99 -26.29 29.99
C SER A 667 9.04 -25.17 29.98
N TRP A 668 9.45 -24.69 28.79
CA TRP A 668 10.37 -23.56 28.69
C TRP A 668 9.72 -22.26 29.16
N THR A 669 8.44 -22.01 28.79
CA THR A 669 7.71 -20.80 29.25
C THR A 669 7.48 -20.84 30.75
N ALA A 670 7.14 -21.99 31.34
CA ALA A 670 7.01 -22.13 32.78
C ALA A 670 8.33 -21.86 33.50
N GLY A 671 9.44 -22.47 33.00
CA GLY A 671 10.78 -22.23 33.54
C GLY A 671 11.19 -20.76 33.50
N ALA A 672 10.93 -20.07 32.35
CA ALA A 672 11.23 -18.64 32.19
C ALA A 672 10.40 -17.77 33.16
N LEU A 673 9.11 -18.07 33.32
CA LEU A 673 8.22 -17.32 34.22
C LEU A 673 8.60 -17.51 35.68
N PHE A 674 8.94 -18.72 36.13
CA PHE A 674 9.44 -18.96 37.49
C PHE A 674 10.79 -18.27 37.71
N LEU A 675 11.66 -18.27 36.73
CA LEU A 675 12.94 -17.57 36.81
C LEU A 675 12.73 -16.04 36.97
N LEU A 676 11.87 -15.45 36.12
CA LEU A 676 11.53 -14.03 36.23
C LEU A 676 10.87 -13.71 37.57
N ALA A 677 9.96 -14.57 38.05
CA ALA A 677 9.35 -14.41 39.38
C ALA A 677 10.41 -14.40 40.49
N THR A 678 11.40 -15.34 40.42
CA THR A 678 12.51 -15.40 41.37
C THR A 678 13.37 -14.13 41.30
N TRP A 679 13.71 -13.63 40.14
CA TRP A 679 14.50 -12.40 39.98
C TRP A 679 13.77 -11.17 40.53
N VAL A 680 12.49 -11.00 40.21
CA VAL A 680 11.69 -9.91 40.78
C VAL A 680 11.63 -10.04 42.31
N ARG A 681 11.50 -11.26 42.84
CA ARG A 681 11.47 -11.48 44.26
C ARG A 681 12.79 -11.16 44.97
N LEU A 682 13.91 -11.53 44.36
CA LEU A 682 15.25 -11.19 44.84
C LEU A 682 15.47 -9.66 44.86
N ALA A 683 15.02 -8.98 43.79
CA ALA A 683 15.07 -7.52 43.69
C ALA A 683 14.23 -6.82 44.80
N VAL A 684 13.05 -7.39 45.14
CA VAL A 684 12.20 -6.89 46.25
C VAL A 684 12.90 -7.03 47.62
N TRP A 685 13.76 -8.03 47.77
CA TRP A 685 14.53 -8.26 49.00
C TRP A 685 15.87 -7.51 49.07
N ASP A 686 16.11 -6.59 48.07
CA ASP A 686 17.35 -5.82 47.95
C ASP A 686 18.62 -6.69 47.96
N VAL A 687 18.52 -7.90 47.39
CA VAL A 687 19.67 -8.79 47.27
C VAL A 687 20.62 -8.21 46.24
N THR A 688 21.79 -7.80 46.67
CA THR A 688 22.81 -7.15 45.82
C THR A 688 23.84 -8.12 45.23
N THR A 689 23.82 -9.38 45.68
CA THR A 689 24.76 -10.40 45.21
C THR A 689 24.36 -10.94 43.84
N PRO A 690 25.18 -10.76 42.77
CA PRO A 690 24.85 -11.23 41.43
C PRO A 690 24.69 -12.74 41.32
N GLU A 691 25.36 -13.48 42.19
CA GLU A 691 25.27 -14.94 42.27
C GLU A 691 23.85 -15.43 42.56
N ALA A 692 23.09 -14.70 43.40
CA ALA A 692 21.69 -15.05 43.71
C ALA A 692 20.80 -14.99 42.47
N TYR A 693 21.08 -14.10 41.51
CA TYR A 693 20.35 -13.95 40.26
C TYR A 693 20.79 -14.97 39.20
N THR A 694 22.07 -15.39 39.21
CA THR A 694 22.63 -16.29 38.19
C THR A 694 22.48 -17.76 38.53
N LEU A 695 22.54 -18.16 39.80
CA LEU A 695 22.39 -19.55 40.25
C LEU A 695 21.11 -20.23 39.81
N PRO A 696 19.91 -19.57 39.84
CA PRO A 696 18.65 -20.17 39.37
C PRO A 696 18.67 -20.53 37.88
N VAL A 697 19.55 -19.93 37.09
CA VAL A 697 19.76 -20.27 35.67
C VAL A 697 20.83 -21.34 35.54
N THR A 698 21.92 -21.16 36.24
CA THR A 698 23.14 -21.99 36.09
C THR A 698 22.91 -23.42 36.56
N VAL A 699 22.28 -23.61 37.73
CA VAL A 699 22.04 -24.95 38.25
C VAL A 699 21.18 -25.81 37.33
N PRO A 700 19.99 -25.34 36.84
CA PRO A 700 19.23 -26.11 35.86
C PRO A 700 19.95 -26.32 34.54
N ALA A 701 20.69 -25.30 34.04
CA ALA A 701 21.43 -25.41 32.81
C ALA A 701 22.53 -26.47 32.89
N LEU A 702 23.29 -26.50 33.99
CA LEU A 702 24.31 -27.52 34.23
C LEU A 702 23.67 -28.90 34.38
N MET A 703 22.55 -29.01 35.08
CA MET A 703 21.85 -30.29 35.25
C MET A 703 21.33 -30.82 33.90
N ILE A 704 20.76 -29.97 33.07
CA ILE A 704 20.37 -30.32 31.69
C ILE A 704 21.59 -30.73 30.87
N GLY A 705 22.71 -30.03 31.01
CA GLY A 705 23.97 -30.32 30.35
C GLY A 705 24.53 -31.72 30.73
N VAL A 706 24.48 -32.03 32.01
CA VAL A 706 24.87 -33.37 32.53
C VAL A 706 23.94 -34.46 32.00
N LEU A 707 22.64 -34.27 32.06
CA LEU A 707 21.66 -35.24 31.56
C LEU A 707 21.77 -35.42 30.04
N ARG A 708 22.04 -34.37 29.29
CA ARG A 708 22.25 -34.42 27.84
C ARG A 708 23.49 -35.25 27.49
N ARG A 709 24.61 -35.03 28.20
CA ARG A 709 25.83 -35.81 27.99
C ARG A 709 25.75 -37.26 28.46
N ARG A 710 24.92 -37.53 29.47
CA ARG A 710 24.64 -38.92 29.87
C ARG A 710 23.87 -39.67 28.77
N ARG A 711 23.02 -38.96 28.00
CA ARG A 711 22.27 -39.56 26.88
C ARG A 711 23.09 -39.60 25.57
N ASP A 712 23.90 -38.57 25.34
CA ASP A 712 24.75 -38.45 24.18
C ASP A 712 26.20 -38.08 24.59
N PRO A 713 27.07 -39.05 24.80
CA PRO A 713 28.48 -38.82 25.16
C PRO A 713 29.27 -38.03 24.10
N GLY A 714 28.78 -37.97 22.84
CA GLY A 714 29.43 -37.22 21.76
C GLY A 714 29.07 -35.73 21.76
N ALA A 715 28.13 -35.29 22.60
CA ALA A 715 27.72 -33.89 22.65
C ALA A 715 28.86 -32.96 23.07
N SER A 716 29.00 -31.83 22.36
CA SER A 716 30.02 -30.82 22.64
C SER A 716 29.90 -30.26 24.07
N SER A 717 31.02 -30.14 24.77
CA SER A 717 31.05 -29.54 26.12
C SER A 717 30.60 -28.08 26.14
N TRP A 718 30.80 -27.34 25.05
CA TRP A 718 30.31 -25.98 24.90
C TRP A 718 28.78 -25.89 24.88
N ALA A 719 28.11 -26.78 24.16
CA ALA A 719 26.66 -26.84 24.14
C ALA A 719 26.02 -27.34 25.43
N ALA A 720 26.75 -28.18 26.20
CA ALA A 720 26.28 -28.78 27.45
C ALA A 720 26.52 -27.89 28.67
N TYR A 721 27.69 -27.30 28.81
CA TYR A 721 28.11 -26.58 30.02
C TYR A 721 28.41 -25.09 29.79
N GLY A 722 28.79 -24.70 28.56
CA GLY A 722 29.22 -23.34 28.23
C GLY A 722 28.23 -22.26 28.71
N PRO A 723 26.93 -22.29 28.31
CA PRO A 723 25.96 -21.27 28.66
C PRO A 723 25.74 -21.17 30.18
N GLY A 724 25.67 -22.31 30.89
CA GLY A 724 25.48 -22.35 32.33
C GLY A 724 26.66 -21.74 33.09
N LEU A 725 27.87 -22.12 32.77
CA LEU A 725 29.07 -21.57 33.40
C LEU A 725 29.30 -20.10 33.10
N ALA A 726 29.09 -19.70 31.84
CA ALA A 726 29.25 -18.30 31.45
C ALA A 726 28.24 -17.40 32.18
N ALA A 727 27.01 -17.87 32.37
CA ALA A 727 25.94 -17.13 33.04
C ALA A 727 26.27 -16.74 34.49
N THR A 728 27.13 -17.52 35.18
CA THR A 728 27.54 -17.18 36.57
C THR A 728 28.93 -16.56 36.58
N LEU A 729 29.93 -17.21 35.95
CA LEU A 729 31.33 -16.81 36.07
C LEU A 729 31.59 -15.42 35.49
N VAL A 730 30.91 -15.04 34.41
CA VAL A 730 31.14 -13.73 33.75
C VAL A 730 30.58 -12.56 34.59
N PRO A 731 29.32 -12.55 35.03
CA PRO A 731 28.81 -11.50 35.91
C PRO A 731 29.53 -11.42 37.23
N SER A 732 29.90 -12.58 37.84
CA SER A 732 30.63 -12.60 39.09
C SER A 732 32.04 -12.02 38.93
N LEU A 733 32.71 -12.16 37.77
CA LEU A 733 33.99 -11.53 37.47
C LEU A 733 33.86 -10.00 37.43
N PHE A 734 32.85 -9.46 36.73
CA PHE A 734 32.62 -8.00 36.73
C PHE A 734 32.28 -7.47 38.12
N ALA A 735 31.51 -8.22 38.90
CA ALA A 735 31.18 -7.86 40.27
C ALA A 735 32.40 -7.92 41.21
N ALA A 736 33.30 -8.88 41.05
CA ALA A 736 34.55 -8.99 41.80
C ALA A 736 35.48 -7.80 41.50
N TRP A 737 35.52 -7.33 40.23
CA TRP A 737 36.32 -6.13 39.88
C TRP A 737 35.80 -4.81 40.46
N MET A 738 34.52 -4.74 40.80
CA MET A 738 33.89 -3.55 41.38
C MET A 738 33.83 -3.59 42.92
N ASP A 739 34.09 -4.76 43.52
CA ASP A 739 34.02 -4.97 44.96
C ASP A 739 35.34 -4.61 45.60
N PRO A 740 35.36 -3.72 46.60
CA PRO A 740 36.62 -3.38 47.33
C PRO A 740 37.09 -4.49 48.26
N ASP A 741 36.25 -5.51 48.57
CA ASP A 741 36.55 -6.61 49.48
C ASP A 741 37.30 -7.74 48.80
N TRP A 742 38.40 -8.20 49.35
CA TRP A 742 39.23 -9.29 48.84
C TRP A 742 38.57 -10.66 48.85
N GLN A 743 37.47 -10.82 49.61
CA GLN A 743 36.80 -12.11 49.78
C GLN A 743 36.15 -12.59 48.49
N ARG A 744 35.52 -11.71 47.70
CA ARG A 744 34.82 -12.05 46.48
C ARG A 744 35.78 -12.48 45.35
N PRO A 745 36.81 -11.75 45.00
CA PRO A 745 37.83 -12.21 44.04
C PRO A 745 38.45 -13.56 44.45
N LEU A 746 38.78 -13.74 45.73
CA LEU A 746 39.33 -14.99 46.21
C LEU A 746 38.35 -16.18 46.01
N LEU A 747 37.06 -16.02 46.37
CA LEU A 747 36.09 -17.08 46.20
C LEU A 747 35.81 -17.36 44.71
N LEU A 748 35.79 -16.35 43.87
CA LEU A 748 35.67 -16.50 42.42
C LEU A 748 36.90 -17.22 41.85
N GLY A 749 38.10 -16.84 42.28
CA GLY A 749 39.36 -17.50 41.88
C GLY A 749 39.38 -18.98 42.23
N ILE A 750 38.96 -19.33 43.48
CA ILE A 750 38.82 -20.71 43.90
C ILE A 750 37.81 -21.48 43.02
N ALA A 751 36.63 -20.89 42.78
CA ALA A 751 35.58 -21.50 41.94
C ALA A 751 36.07 -21.70 40.50
N ALA A 752 36.70 -20.69 39.92
CA ALA A 752 37.28 -20.76 38.58
C ALA A 752 38.42 -21.78 38.48
N LEU A 753 39.25 -21.89 39.52
CA LEU A 753 40.27 -22.92 39.59
C LEU A 753 39.67 -24.34 39.63
N VAL A 754 38.63 -24.57 40.45
CA VAL A 754 37.95 -25.86 40.52
C VAL A 754 37.36 -26.23 39.19
N VAL A 755 36.66 -25.28 38.51
CA VAL A 755 36.08 -25.50 37.17
C VAL A 755 37.18 -25.84 36.16
N THR A 756 38.31 -25.10 36.20
CA THR A 756 39.50 -25.37 35.32
C THR A 756 40.05 -26.75 35.53
N LEU A 757 40.25 -27.15 36.79
CA LEU A 757 40.80 -28.46 37.14
C LEU A 757 39.85 -29.61 36.75
N LEU A 758 38.53 -29.41 36.97
CA LEU A 758 37.52 -30.38 36.49
C LEU A 758 37.51 -30.46 34.98
N GLY A 759 37.66 -29.35 34.27
CA GLY A 759 37.78 -29.31 32.81
C GLY A 759 38.99 -30.06 32.32
N ALA A 760 40.14 -29.86 32.94
CA ALA A 760 41.39 -30.53 32.63
C ALA A 760 41.31 -32.06 32.89
N ARG A 761 40.77 -32.44 34.05
CA ARG A 761 40.64 -33.85 34.48
C ARG A 761 39.63 -34.61 33.61
N SER A 762 38.53 -33.98 33.26
CA SER A 762 37.43 -34.56 32.48
C SER A 762 37.61 -34.36 30.96
N ARG A 763 38.66 -33.69 30.52
CA ARG A 763 38.95 -33.33 29.12
C ARG A 763 37.79 -32.50 28.48
N LEU A 764 37.19 -31.60 29.25
CA LEU A 764 36.06 -30.77 28.83
C LEU A 764 36.53 -29.36 28.46
N GLN A 765 36.49 -29.05 27.18
CA GLN A 765 37.03 -27.81 26.64
C GLN A 765 36.36 -26.58 27.22
N ALA A 766 35.02 -26.58 27.35
CA ALA A 766 34.26 -25.42 27.84
C ALA A 766 34.63 -25.07 29.28
N LEU A 767 34.73 -26.06 30.20
CA LEU A 767 35.12 -25.85 31.58
C LEU A 767 36.54 -25.33 31.67
N LEU A 768 37.47 -25.94 30.89
CA LEU A 768 38.87 -25.55 30.90
C LEU A 768 39.07 -24.10 30.42
N VAL A 769 38.41 -23.73 29.32
CA VAL A 769 38.58 -22.39 28.74
C VAL A 769 37.87 -21.32 29.57
N LEU A 770 36.60 -21.52 29.93
CA LEU A 770 35.86 -20.53 30.72
C LEU A 770 36.48 -20.36 32.13
N GLY A 771 36.75 -21.46 32.82
CA GLY A 771 37.38 -21.41 34.13
C GLY A 771 38.75 -20.78 34.07
N GLY A 772 39.60 -21.21 33.09
CA GLY A 772 40.94 -20.67 32.93
C GLY A 772 41.00 -19.20 32.52
N THR A 773 40.09 -18.73 31.69
CA THR A 773 39.99 -17.29 31.30
C THR A 773 39.55 -16.44 32.46
N VAL A 774 38.54 -16.87 33.21
CA VAL A 774 38.09 -16.12 34.42
C VAL A 774 39.19 -16.07 35.47
N LEU A 775 39.83 -17.18 35.75
CA LEU A 775 40.95 -17.24 36.69
C LEU A 775 42.12 -16.35 36.27
N ALA A 776 42.45 -16.34 34.99
CA ALA A 776 43.55 -15.48 34.47
C ALA A 776 43.19 -14.00 34.52
N LEU A 777 41.94 -13.61 34.22
CA LEU A 777 41.49 -12.24 34.25
C LEU A 777 41.34 -11.71 35.66
N ASP A 778 40.83 -12.49 36.58
CA ASP A 778 40.70 -12.17 38.02
C ASP A 778 42.13 -11.99 38.62
N GLY A 779 43.02 -12.94 38.42
CA GLY A 779 44.41 -12.81 38.88
C GLY A 779 45.19 -11.68 38.25
N LEU A 780 44.92 -11.34 36.96
CA LEU A 780 45.51 -10.18 36.30
C LEU A 780 45.00 -8.85 36.92
N HIS A 781 43.72 -8.77 37.25
CA HIS A 781 43.11 -7.61 37.88
C HIS A 781 43.72 -7.37 39.28
N GLU A 782 43.79 -8.41 40.09
CA GLU A 782 44.38 -8.34 41.44
C GLU A 782 45.88 -8.02 41.42
N LEU A 783 46.62 -8.47 40.40
CA LEU A 783 48.03 -8.15 40.25
C LEU A 783 48.30 -6.79 39.61
N ALA A 784 47.35 -6.21 38.93
CA ALA A 784 47.48 -4.93 38.21
C ALA A 784 48.01 -3.76 39.09
N PRO A 785 47.49 -3.51 40.32
CA PRO A 785 47.99 -2.41 41.17
C PRO A 785 49.44 -2.59 41.57
N TYR A 786 49.91 -3.85 41.84
CA TYR A 786 51.27 -4.16 42.17
C TYR A 786 52.21 -3.99 40.98
N VAL A 787 51.77 -4.37 39.78
CA VAL A 787 52.52 -4.17 38.53
C VAL A 787 52.63 -2.65 38.24
N VAL A 788 51.57 -1.88 38.39
CA VAL A 788 51.59 -0.42 38.22
C VAL A 788 52.51 0.28 39.19
N GLN A 789 52.53 -0.15 40.47
CA GLN A 789 53.46 0.37 41.48
C GLN A 789 54.91 0.01 41.13
N ALA A 790 55.17 -1.20 40.69
CA ALA A 790 56.50 -1.63 40.27
C ALA A 790 56.98 -0.89 39.03
N VAL A 791 56.13 -0.66 38.05
CA VAL A 791 56.43 0.12 36.82
C VAL A 791 56.62 1.59 37.13
N GLY A 792 55.80 2.16 38.08
CA GLY A 792 55.93 3.54 38.53
C GLY A 792 57.21 3.87 39.28
N ALA A 793 57.86 2.87 39.91
CA ALA A 793 59.15 3.00 40.58
C ALA A 793 60.34 2.95 39.61
N LEU A 794 60.14 2.62 38.34
CA LEU A 794 61.19 2.50 37.31
C LEU A 794 61.43 3.85 36.60
N PRO A 795 62.67 4.16 36.17
CA PRO A 795 62.94 5.33 35.34
C PRO A 795 62.05 5.39 34.10
N ARG A 796 61.53 6.55 33.73
CA ARG A 796 60.52 6.75 32.68
C ARG A 796 60.87 6.16 31.28
N TRP A 797 62.18 5.90 31.04
CA TRP A 797 62.68 5.32 29.79
C TRP A 797 62.74 3.78 29.80
N LEU A 798 62.74 3.15 30.99
CA LEU A 798 62.95 1.73 31.17
C LEU A 798 61.72 0.89 30.74
N PRO A 799 60.46 1.23 31.07
CA PRO A 799 59.28 0.50 30.62
C PRO A 799 59.18 0.41 29.09
N PRO A 800 59.33 1.48 28.30
CA PRO A 800 59.29 1.39 26.83
C PRO A 800 60.50 0.61 26.27
N ALA A 801 61.65 0.68 26.87
CA ALA A 801 62.82 -0.07 26.47
C ALA A 801 62.62 -1.60 26.70
N LEU A 802 62.08 -1.98 27.87
CA LEU A 802 61.74 -3.37 28.16
C LEU A 802 60.62 -3.89 27.26
N ALA A 803 59.59 -3.07 26.99
CA ALA A 803 58.50 -3.41 26.06
C ALA A 803 59.04 -3.60 24.65
N GLY A 804 59.97 -2.74 24.19
CA GLY A 804 60.64 -2.90 22.88
C GLY A 804 61.49 -4.15 22.79
N LEU A 805 62.22 -4.46 23.83
CA LEU A 805 63.07 -5.68 23.92
C LEU A 805 62.17 -6.93 23.95
N LEU A 806 61.07 -6.88 24.69
CA LEU A 806 60.08 -7.98 24.76
C LEU A 806 59.37 -8.17 23.43
N LEU A 807 59.03 -7.09 22.72
CA LEU A 807 58.50 -7.17 21.38
C LEU A 807 59.47 -7.74 20.36
N LEU A 808 60.78 -7.38 20.46
CA LEU A 808 61.84 -7.97 19.64
C LEU A 808 62.05 -9.45 19.97
N ALA A 809 62.02 -9.85 21.22
CA ALA A 809 62.14 -11.23 21.64
C ALA A 809 60.92 -12.06 21.20
N VAL A 810 59.69 -11.50 21.27
CA VAL A 810 58.47 -12.13 20.76
C VAL A 810 58.52 -12.20 19.25
N GLY A 811 58.99 -11.16 18.55
CA GLY A 811 59.17 -11.15 17.09
C GLY A 811 60.20 -12.19 16.61
N ALA A 812 61.34 -12.32 17.28
CA ALA A 812 62.35 -13.32 16.94
C ALA A 812 61.87 -14.76 17.16
N THR A 813 60.95 -14.97 18.10
CA THR A 813 60.39 -16.32 18.40
C THR A 813 59.01 -16.51 17.81
N TYR A 814 58.49 -15.57 16.99
CA TYR A 814 57.17 -15.58 16.48
C TYR A 814 56.76 -16.85 15.70
N GLU A 815 57.63 -17.36 14.85
CA GLU A 815 57.40 -18.59 14.10
C GLU A 815 57.39 -19.85 14.98
N GLN A 816 58.18 -19.86 16.05
CA GLN A 816 58.17 -20.95 17.03
C GLN A 816 56.89 -20.94 17.86
N ARG A 817 56.48 -19.72 18.33
CA ARG A 817 55.22 -19.53 19.08
C ARG A 817 53.99 -19.80 18.23
N LEU A 818 54.01 -19.51 16.92
CA LEU A 818 52.91 -19.85 16.02
C LEU A 818 52.75 -21.35 15.85
N ARG A 819 53.89 -22.11 15.82
CA ARG A 819 53.89 -23.57 15.80
C ARG A 819 53.34 -24.15 17.10
N ASP A 820 53.73 -23.59 18.24
CA ASP A 820 53.28 -24.04 19.55
C ASP A 820 51.79 -23.70 19.80
N ALA A 821 51.33 -22.51 19.36
CA ALA A 821 49.93 -22.15 19.38
C ALA A 821 49.04 -23.06 18.48
N ARG A 822 49.55 -23.46 17.31
CA ARG A 822 48.88 -24.46 16.46
C ARG A 822 48.79 -25.83 17.14
N ARG A 823 49.88 -26.30 17.80
CA ARG A 823 49.87 -27.53 18.59
C ARG A 823 48.92 -27.44 19.79
N LEU A 824 48.87 -26.32 20.47
CA LEU A 824 47.91 -26.07 21.57
C LEU A 824 46.47 -26.10 21.06
N ARG A 825 46.19 -25.42 19.95
CA ARG A 825 44.88 -25.44 19.30
C ARG A 825 44.45 -26.83 18.86
N GLU A 826 45.38 -27.65 18.33
CA GLU A 826 45.13 -29.06 17.97
C GLU A 826 44.87 -29.93 19.20
N ARG A 827 45.56 -29.69 20.32
CA ARG A 827 45.30 -30.38 21.60
C ARG A 827 43.95 -29.99 22.20
N LEU A 828 43.60 -28.68 22.17
CA LEU A 828 42.30 -28.17 22.61
C LEU A 828 41.18 -28.69 21.70
N GLY A 829 41.40 -28.78 20.39
CA GLY A 829 40.43 -29.30 19.45
C GLY A 829 40.12 -30.80 19.60
N ARG A 830 41.02 -31.57 20.23
CA ARG A 830 40.79 -32.98 20.57
C ARG A 830 40.04 -33.20 21.88
N MET A 831 39.81 -32.15 22.66
CA MET A 831 38.93 -32.16 23.82
C MET A 831 37.49 -32.01 23.36
N ARG A 832 36.63 -32.96 23.68
CA ARG A 832 35.21 -32.94 23.26
C ARG A 832 34.31 -32.19 24.25
#